data_7133f2dd3c6008ef3079a5aa506932cb
#
_entry.id   7133f2dd3c6008ef3079a5aa506932cb
#
_cell.length_a   1.000
_cell.length_b   1.000
_cell.length_c   1.000
_cell.angle_alpha   90.00
_cell.angle_beta   90.00
_cell.angle_gamma   90.00
#
_symmetry.space_group_name_H-M   'P 1'
#
loop_
_entity.id
_entity.type
_entity.pdbx_description
1 polymer ?
#
loop_
_entity_poly.entity_id
_entity_poly.type
_entity_poly.pdbx_seq_one_letter_code
_entity_poly.pdbx_strand_id
1 'polypeptide(L)'
;MKMKISLFLLIFLSVLSFAQKTVSGKITDEDGVAIPSASVTVEEPGKDAILAYAITNSKGEYKVTFTSAEPNVDLKVKAFNQRPLTKQINNSDQSLDFKMQGEATEIKEVQLKTKLITARGDTIAYDLKAFDSKSDRTLADVMKKIPGIEVNTDGTILYQGNAINKFYVNGKDLMEGGYGTINNSLPKDAVQKVEVLENHQPVKILQDKVPSDQAAINIKLKNSVTMTGRGEVGTGFGDPWLWNVKLTPMFFGQKSQWVVNYKTNNMGEQVENEGNILAFGSRFEGRRINASQNDWLNVENASTPNLPVKRYLMNSVHYLSANYLTNIDKKKEWELKANANYTNNAVERESIDETNYFNGASNIVKILNNFYTDKAKGELIFTKNAKKGFFKNTTSFSQYWNADRGVVNRTDRDGIQTNADEAIESPTVSFQNSLSTIIPWKEKMVNVLSFISYQTDKQTLEVSPSSYLAIPGFTPNPASDFVRQDLRLKTFEANHSANIGFSTKGWTFTPEVGFNFKSTNLVSDLSNITTIDVLPTQYSNDLKYTTATPYGSLGVNYKNDAWMLYANFPVNSNNIKAEDPLRLVSKSVNKVTFEPSVFAQYTFASFWKASVNANINNNFGEINTAYSGFLMNSPNGINAMDINNPIPQNNNKSAGTRLEYRNPLNNLFFNINYRFSDAKRNLISNPIINDAGYTTLQYIEQDNHILNNSYSAEVGKYFPKFKTNASLSYSNNTTKSDAFLDNESYTNNNNSQSFGVKFNNTYFSWMSVDYNASFSRTNQKSTGKVITNAERTGFTHNLGVFFYPIENHTIGFNWDQINTNANDQKYHNGFYDVSYQFTWAKKKIDFELKWMNIANKKVFETYDINTTNIRYTRIQLRPSQVMFTVKFNFK
;
A
#
# COMPACT_ATOMS: atom_id res chain seq x y z
N MET A 1 -17.07 34.78 -12.72
CA MET A 1 -16.37 33.70 -11.96
C MET A 1 -15.30 34.23 -11.00
N LYS A 2 -14.47 35.20 -11.37
CA LYS A 2 -13.42 35.79 -10.47
C LYS A 2 -13.97 36.45 -9.19
N MET A 3 -15.16 37.06 -9.24
CA MET A 3 -15.77 37.73 -8.07
C MET A 3 -16.38 36.76 -7.02
N LYS A 4 -16.80 35.54 -7.42
CA LYS A 4 -17.33 34.53 -6.50
C LYS A 4 -16.21 33.79 -5.76
N ILE A 5 -15.03 33.69 -6.37
CA ILE A 5 -13.82 33.08 -5.73
C ILE A 5 -13.26 34.04 -4.70
N SER A 6 -13.25 35.35 -4.99
CA SER A 6 -12.82 36.36 -4.00
C SER A 6 -13.73 36.42 -2.78
N LEU A 7 -15.06 36.26 -2.96
CA LEU A 7 -16.02 36.24 -1.85
C LEU A 7 -15.88 34.97 -1.01
N PHE A 8 -15.59 33.82 -1.63
CA PHE A 8 -15.34 32.56 -0.94
C PHE A 8 -14.01 32.59 -0.15
N LEU A 9 -12.98 33.21 -0.73
CA LEU A 9 -11.69 33.42 -0.05
C LEU A 9 -11.84 34.41 1.13
N LEU A 10 -12.66 35.43 1.01
CA LEU A 10 -12.96 36.40 2.08
C LEU A 10 -13.77 35.77 3.24
N ILE A 11 -14.71 34.88 2.93
CA ILE A 11 -15.44 34.11 3.94
C ILE A 11 -14.51 33.09 4.64
N PHE A 12 -13.58 32.48 3.89
CA PHE A 12 -12.59 31.57 4.47
C PHE A 12 -11.56 32.29 5.34
N LEU A 13 -11.16 33.52 4.98
CA LEU A 13 -10.31 34.36 5.81
C LEU A 13 -11.01 34.90 7.07
N SER A 14 -12.32 35.08 7.05
CA SER A 14 -13.07 35.53 8.22
C SER A 14 -13.30 34.43 9.25
N VAL A 15 -13.26 33.14 8.85
CA VAL A 15 -13.34 31.99 9.78
C VAL A 15 -11.97 31.71 10.45
N LEU A 16 -10.88 32.24 9.92
CA LEU A 16 -9.52 32.06 10.47
C LEU A 16 -9.13 33.13 11.52
N SER A 17 -10.03 34.03 11.89
CA SER A 17 -9.77 35.14 12.86
C SER A 17 -9.92 34.72 14.33
N PHE A 18 -9.77 33.48 14.73
CA PHE A 18 -9.46 33.19 16.12
C PHE A 18 -7.96 33.47 16.35
N ALA A 19 -7.64 34.65 16.89
CA ALA A 19 -6.29 35.01 17.22
C ALA A 19 -5.74 34.01 18.24
N GLN A 20 -4.85 33.13 17.79
CA GLN A 20 -4.11 32.23 18.68
C GLN A 20 -3.31 33.07 19.68
N LYS A 21 -3.38 32.68 20.93
CA LYS A 21 -2.64 33.28 22.04
C LYS A 21 -1.54 32.35 22.49
N THR A 22 -0.41 32.94 22.84
CA THR A 22 0.79 32.22 23.25
C THR A 22 1.17 32.63 24.66
N VAL A 23 1.32 31.63 25.52
CA VAL A 23 1.91 31.81 26.85
C VAL A 23 3.25 31.09 26.88
N SER A 24 4.30 31.79 27.29
CA SER A 24 5.62 31.20 27.48
C SER A 24 6.19 31.60 28.84
N GLY A 25 7.21 30.91 29.28
CA GLY A 25 7.84 31.20 30.56
C GLY A 25 8.78 30.08 31.02
N LYS A 26 9.24 30.20 32.24
CA LYS A 26 10.16 29.25 32.87
C LYS A 26 9.57 28.72 34.17
N ILE A 27 9.81 27.42 34.43
CA ILE A 27 9.38 26.75 35.65
C ILE A 27 10.63 26.36 36.44
N THR A 28 10.69 26.81 37.68
CA THR A 28 11.78 26.52 38.63
C THR A 28 11.23 26.01 39.94
N ASP A 29 12.06 25.34 40.73
CA ASP A 29 11.79 25.03 42.12
C ASP A 29 12.03 26.26 43.07
N GLU A 30 11.92 26.06 44.37
CA GLU A 30 12.14 27.07 45.39
C GLU A 30 13.58 27.65 45.43
N ASP A 31 14.54 26.85 44.99
CA ASP A 31 15.97 27.23 44.92
C ASP A 31 16.34 27.86 43.58
N GLY A 32 15.37 27.98 42.64
CA GLY A 32 15.57 28.56 41.34
C GLY A 32 16.14 27.60 40.30
N VAL A 33 16.22 26.29 40.63
CA VAL A 33 16.68 25.27 39.72
C VAL A 33 15.57 24.98 38.70
N ALA A 34 15.94 24.88 37.42
CA ALA A 34 14.97 24.59 36.35
C ALA A 34 14.33 23.22 36.49
N ILE A 35 13.01 23.13 36.32
CA ILE A 35 12.28 21.85 36.36
C ILE A 35 12.01 21.39 34.93
N PRO A 36 12.74 20.38 34.42
CA PRO A 36 12.45 19.78 33.10
C PRO A 36 11.28 18.81 33.18
N SER A 37 10.62 18.59 32.07
CA SER A 37 9.49 17.67 31.93
C SER A 37 8.26 18.02 32.80
N ALA A 38 8.12 19.24 33.21
CA ALA A 38 6.90 19.74 33.82
C ALA A 38 5.81 19.90 32.76
N SER A 39 4.61 19.46 33.07
CA SER A 39 3.43 19.59 32.21
C SER A 39 2.75 20.93 32.47
N VAL A 40 2.51 21.70 31.41
CA VAL A 40 1.75 22.96 31.40
C VAL A 40 0.49 22.74 30.57
N THR A 41 -0.70 22.81 31.17
CA THR A 41 -1.97 22.68 30.45
C THR A 41 -2.76 24.00 30.53
N VAL A 42 -3.45 24.32 29.44
CA VAL A 42 -4.40 25.45 29.37
C VAL A 42 -5.81 24.84 29.37
N GLU A 43 -6.65 25.29 30.26
CA GLU A 43 -8.05 24.80 30.41
C GLU A 43 -9.02 26.00 30.47
N GLU A 44 -10.28 25.77 30.08
CA GLU A 44 -11.33 26.78 30.32
C GLU A 44 -11.77 26.74 31.79
N PRO A 45 -11.98 27.92 32.42
CA PRO A 45 -12.40 27.98 33.82
C PRO A 45 -13.66 27.15 34.10
N GLY A 46 -13.57 26.24 35.07
CA GLY A 46 -14.70 25.39 35.47
C GLY A 46 -15.02 24.23 34.54
N LYS A 47 -14.23 23.98 33.47
CA LYS A 47 -14.35 22.84 32.60
C LYS A 47 -13.06 22.01 32.63
N ASP A 48 -13.19 20.69 32.74
CA ASP A 48 -12.03 19.77 32.69
C ASP A 48 -11.52 19.51 31.25
N ALA A 49 -11.68 20.46 30.33
CA ALA A 49 -11.30 20.35 28.95
C ALA A 49 -9.95 21.06 28.70
N ILE A 50 -8.93 20.28 28.37
CA ILE A 50 -7.60 20.83 28.02
C ILE A 50 -7.65 21.44 26.62
N LEU A 51 -7.41 22.75 26.51
CA LEU A 51 -7.33 23.48 25.23
C LEU A 51 -5.98 23.25 24.54
N ALA A 52 -4.90 23.26 25.32
CA ALA A 52 -3.54 23.07 24.84
C ALA A 52 -2.63 22.59 25.98
N TYR A 53 -1.49 22.01 25.62
CA TYR A 53 -0.46 21.63 26.58
C TYR A 53 0.95 21.85 26.03
N ALA A 54 1.91 22.00 26.93
CA ALA A 54 3.34 21.99 26.65
C ALA A 54 4.08 21.23 27.75
N ILE A 55 5.31 20.82 27.46
CA ILE A 55 6.23 20.21 28.43
C ILE A 55 7.48 21.04 28.46
N THR A 56 8.00 21.35 29.66
CA THR A 56 9.24 22.12 29.80
C THR A 56 10.45 21.37 29.25
N ASN A 57 11.33 22.13 28.59
CA ASN A 57 12.61 21.63 28.10
C ASN A 57 13.63 21.44 29.27
N SER A 58 14.87 21.07 28.93
CA SER A 58 15.96 20.86 29.93
C SER A 58 16.31 22.13 30.73
N LYS A 59 15.94 23.33 30.26
CA LYS A 59 16.14 24.60 30.95
C LYS A 59 14.92 25.08 31.74
N GLY A 60 13.84 24.25 31.81
CA GLY A 60 12.59 24.58 32.44
C GLY A 60 11.68 25.52 31.64
N GLU A 61 12.00 25.80 30.38
CA GLU A 61 11.27 26.75 29.53
C GLU A 61 10.08 26.02 28.87
N TYR A 62 8.93 26.72 28.79
CA TYR A 62 7.75 26.24 28.08
C TYR A 62 7.18 27.31 27.13
N LYS A 63 6.45 26.85 26.12
CA LYS A 63 5.67 27.67 25.22
C LYS A 63 4.42 26.90 24.84
N VAL A 64 3.24 27.43 25.16
CA VAL A 64 1.96 26.84 24.83
C VAL A 64 1.11 27.84 24.04
N THR A 65 0.53 27.37 22.94
CA THR A 65 -0.32 28.18 22.07
C THR A 65 -1.73 27.59 22.09
N PHE A 66 -2.73 28.44 22.32
CA PHE A 66 -4.11 28.01 22.46
C PHE A 66 -5.07 29.00 21.81
N THR A 67 -6.32 28.59 21.67
CA THR A 67 -7.44 29.41 21.22
C THR A 67 -8.60 29.19 22.17
N SER A 68 -9.15 30.25 22.71
CA SER A 68 -10.35 30.23 23.55
C SER A 68 -11.21 31.44 23.25
N ALA A 69 -12.53 31.26 23.41
CA ALA A 69 -13.51 32.37 23.37
C ALA A 69 -13.70 33.03 24.75
N GLU A 70 -13.23 32.38 25.79
CA GLU A 70 -13.35 32.91 27.17
C GLU A 70 -12.33 34.03 27.40
N PRO A 71 -12.67 35.06 28.17
CA PRO A 71 -11.77 36.17 28.48
C PRO A 71 -10.58 35.74 29.36
N ASN A 72 -10.75 34.67 30.14
CA ASN A 72 -9.70 34.10 30.98
C ASN A 72 -9.58 32.60 30.76
N VAL A 73 -8.39 32.06 31.00
CA VAL A 73 -8.11 30.62 30.96
C VAL A 73 -7.31 30.22 32.21
N ASP A 74 -7.42 28.98 32.61
CA ASP A 74 -6.64 28.41 33.71
C ASP A 74 -5.37 27.74 33.16
N LEU A 75 -4.22 28.21 33.62
CA LEU A 75 -2.92 27.59 33.33
C LEU A 75 -2.53 26.69 34.50
N LYS A 76 -2.50 25.38 34.29
CA LYS A 76 -2.11 24.39 35.29
C LYS A 76 -0.70 23.87 35.00
N VAL A 77 0.12 23.88 36.05
CA VAL A 77 1.50 23.35 35.99
C VAL A 77 1.59 22.18 36.95
N LYS A 78 2.14 21.04 36.42
CA LYS A 78 2.38 19.83 37.22
C LYS A 78 3.77 19.29 36.94
N ALA A 79 4.48 18.96 37.99
CA ALA A 79 5.79 18.27 37.88
C ALA A 79 5.91 17.20 38.96
N PHE A 80 6.82 16.26 38.74
CA PHE A 80 7.05 15.18 39.70
C PHE A 80 7.63 15.73 41.02
N ASN A 81 7.10 15.31 42.17
CA ASN A 81 7.48 15.80 43.51
C ASN A 81 7.33 17.30 43.72
N GLN A 82 6.44 17.94 42.96
CA GLN A 82 6.13 19.36 43.11
C GLN A 82 4.61 19.55 43.33
N ARG A 83 4.24 20.54 44.13
CA ARG A 83 2.86 20.91 44.35
C ARG A 83 2.25 21.50 43.07
N PRO A 84 1.14 20.92 42.52
CA PRO A 84 0.50 21.45 41.34
C PRO A 84 0.07 22.90 41.55
N LEU A 85 0.32 23.76 40.57
CA LEU A 85 -0.08 25.15 40.54
C LEU A 85 -1.14 25.36 39.47
N THR A 86 -2.20 26.11 39.81
CA THR A 86 -3.19 26.61 38.87
C THR A 86 -3.24 28.13 38.98
N LYS A 87 -3.16 28.81 37.84
CA LYS A 87 -3.25 30.27 37.78
C LYS A 87 -4.19 30.65 36.67
N GLN A 88 -5.20 31.42 37.00
CA GLN A 88 -6.06 32.05 36.01
C GLN A 88 -5.34 33.22 35.38
N ILE A 89 -5.33 33.27 34.04
CA ILE A 89 -4.66 34.27 33.23
C ILE A 89 -5.61 34.85 32.18
N ASN A 90 -5.35 36.06 31.73
CA ASN A 90 -6.10 36.68 30.66
C ASN A 90 -5.82 35.92 29.33
N ASN A 91 -6.81 35.88 28.44
CA ASN A 91 -6.67 35.31 27.09
C ASN A 91 -5.88 36.25 26.18
N SER A 92 -4.58 36.37 26.44
CA SER A 92 -3.64 37.27 25.71
C SER A 92 -2.24 36.67 25.65
N ASP A 93 -1.44 37.12 24.69
CA ASP A 93 -0.03 36.76 24.64
C ASP A 93 0.71 37.33 25.84
N GLN A 94 1.40 36.45 26.59
CA GLN A 94 2.10 36.86 27.81
C GLN A 94 3.24 35.91 28.16
N SER A 95 4.18 36.41 28.97
CA SER A 95 5.21 35.58 29.59
C SER A 95 4.93 35.41 31.08
N LEU A 96 4.99 34.17 31.57
CA LEU A 96 4.67 33.86 32.94
C LEU A 96 5.60 32.77 33.48
N ASP A 97 6.39 33.12 34.49
CA ASP A 97 7.23 32.17 35.19
C ASP A 97 6.51 31.58 36.41
N PHE A 98 6.82 30.30 36.68
CA PHE A 98 6.28 29.59 37.87
C PHE A 98 7.42 29.14 38.79
N LYS A 99 7.25 29.36 40.05
CA LYS A 99 8.07 28.81 41.08
C LYS A 99 7.25 27.75 41.85
N MET A 100 7.66 26.47 41.72
CA MET A 100 6.94 25.34 42.30
C MET A 100 7.52 24.98 43.67
N GLN A 101 6.67 24.55 44.59
CA GLN A 101 7.06 24.09 45.92
C GLN A 101 7.19 22.56 45.90
N GLY A 102 8.25 22.06 46.55
CA GLY A 102 8.41 20.64 46.76
C GLY A 102 7.29 20.07 47.65
N GLU A 103 6.58 19.08 47.14
CA GLU A 103 5.57 18.36 47.91
C GLU A 103 5.89 16.88 47.86
N ALA A 104 6.20 16.28 49.01
CA ALA A 104 6.34 14.83 49.07
C ALA A 104 4.99 14.19 48.71
N THR A 105 4.92 13.56 47.58
CA THR A 105 3.69 12.91 47.12
C THR A 105 3.45 11.67 47.98
N GLU A 106 2.52 11.75 48.95
CA GLU A 106 1.90 10.54 49.50
C GLU A 106 1.27 9.80 48.32
N ILE A 107 1.77 8.63 48.00
CA ILE A 107 1.17 7.76 46.99
C ILE A 107 -0.12 7.24 47.58
N LYS A 108 -1.20 8.00 47.44
CA LYS A 108 -2.57 7.46 47.60
C LYS A 108 -2.67 6.31 46.61
N GLU A 109 -3.17 5.18 47.07
CA GLU A 109 -3.48 4.01 46.26
C GLU A 109 -4.14 4.45 44.95
N VAL A 110 -3.34 4.49 43.89
CA VAL A 110 -3.82 4.91 42.59
C VAL A 110 -4.62 3.72 42.06
N GLN A 111 -5.92 3.79 42.14
CA GLN A 111 -6.75 2.99 41.22
C GLN A 111 -6.34 3.38 39.80
N LEU A 112 -5.48 2.58 39.25
CA LEU A 112 -5.04 2.72 37.85
C LEU A 112 -6.25 2.55 36.92
N LYS A 113 -6.99 3.63 36.70
CA LYS A 113 -7.82 3.74 35.50
C LYS A 113 -6.83 3.79 34.35
N THR A 114 -6.56 2.64 33.76
CA THR A 114 -5.72 2.50 32.58
C THR A 114 -6.22 3.50 31.54
N LYS A 115 -5.42 4.50 31.21
CA LYS A 115 -5.72 5.39 30.09
C LYS A 115 -5.68 4.54 28.84
N LEU A 116 -6.79 4.47 28.11
CA LEU A 116 -6.96 3.64 26.92
C LEU A 116 -5.95 3.99 25.81
N ILE A 117 -5.58 5.26 25.73
CA ILE A 117 -4.58 5.82 24.83
C ILE A 117 -3.66 6.72 25.66
N THR A 118 -2.36 6.51 25.54
CA THR A 118 -1.34 7.35 26.19
C THR A 118 -0.36 7.86 25.15
N ALA A 119 0.01 9.14 25.24
CA ALA A 119 1.02 9.75 24.39
C ALA A 119 2.21 10.18 25.25
N ARG A 120 3.43 9.86 24.80
CA ARG A 120 4.68 10.28 25.41
C ARG A 120 5.72 10.59 24.32
N GLY A 121 6.02 11.87 24.12
CA GLY A 121 6.83 12.31 22.99
C GLY A 121 6.22 11.85 21.66
N ASP A 122 7.02 11.27 20.80
CA ASP A 122 6.61 10.72 19.50
C ASP A 122 6.00 9.30 19.60
N THR A 123 5.64 8.83 20.80
CA THR A 123 5.05 7.49 20.99
C THR A 123 3.61 7.59 21.48
N ILE A 124 2.68 7.01 20.73
CA ILE A 124 1.29 6.82 21.15
C ILE A 124 1.09 5.33 21.44
N ALA A 125 0.66 5.01 22.65
CA ALA A 125 0.39 3.64 23.06
C ALA A 125 -1.12 3.42 23.24
N TYR A 126 -1.63 2.40 22.60
CA TYR A 126 -3.01 1.94 22.68
C TYR A 126 -3.07 0.65 23.50
N ASP A 127 -3.85 0.66 24.59
CA ASP A 127 -4.17 -0.57 25.31
C ASP A 127 -5.10 -1.42 24.43
N LEU A 128 -4.66 -2.62 24.06
CA LEU A 128 -5.38 -3.45 23.10
C LEU A 128 -6.79 -3.83 23.63
N LYS A 129 -6.93 -4.04 24.94
CA LYS A 129 -8.21 -4.39 25.57
C LYS A 129 -9.30 -3.33 25.41
N ALA A 130 -8.90 -2.10 25.12
CA ALA A 130 -9.85 -1.01 24.91
C ALA A 130 -10.60 -1.09 23.59
N PHE A 131 -10.01 -1.74 22.61
CA PHE A 131 -10.47 -1.77 21.22
C PHE A 131 -10.92 -3.16 20.78
N ASP A 132 -10.65 -4.20 21.57
CA ASP A 132 -11.02 -5.57 21.25
C ASP A 132 -12.52 -5.85 21.46
N SER A 133 -13.04 -6.76 20.64
CA SER A 133 -14.36 -7.39 20.83
C SER A 133 -14.21 -8.88 21.20
N LYS A 134 -15.29 -9.48 21.68
CA LYS A 134 -15.31 -10.91 22.00
C LYS A 134 -15.13 -11.80 20.76
N SER A 135 -15.45 -11.27 19.57
CA SER A 135 -15.26 -11.96 18.29
C SER A 135 -13.82 -11.94 17.79
N ASP A 136 -12.99 -10.98 18.23
CA ASP A 136 -11.60 -10.85 17.73
C ASP A 136 -10.72 -12.00 18.25
N ARG A 137 -9.81 -12.45 17.41
CA ARG A 137 -8.88 -13.54 17.74
C ARG A 137 -7.43 -13.15 17.52
N THR A 138 -7.14 -12.35 16.52
CA THR A 138 -5.80 -11.98 16.09
C THR A 138 -5.52 -10.50 16.33
N LEU A 139 -4.25 -10.12 16.24
CA LEU A 139 -3.84 -8.74 16.28
C LEU A 139 -4.50 -7.93 15.14
N ALA A 140 -4.58 -8.50 13.93
CA ALA A 140 -5.20 -7.84 12.78
C ALA A 140 -6.67 -7.46 13.02
N ASP A 141 -7.43 -8.28 13.73
CA ASP A 141 -8.83 -8.00 14.03
C ASP A 141 -8.98 -6.74 14.88
N VAL A 142 -8.07 -6.54 15.84
CA VAL A 142 -8.10 -5.38 16.75
C VAL A 142 -7.46 -4.15 16.11
N MET A 143 -6.37 -4.32 15.32
CA MET A 143 -5.68 -3.21 14.65
C MET A 143 -6.61 -2.37 13.78
N LYS A 144 -7.56 -3.01 13.08
CA LYS A 144 -8.57 -2.34 12.25
C LYS A 144 -9.50 -1.40 13.02
N LYS A 145 -9.56 -1.55 14.35
CA LYS A 145 -10.45 -0.81 15.25
C LYS A 145 -9.74 0.32 16.01
N ILE A 146 -8.40 0.39 15.89
CA ILE A 146 -7.59 1.42 16.54
C ILE A 146 -7.71 2.73 15.74
N PRO A 147 -8.08 3.85 16.38
CA PRO A 147 -8.19 5.14 15.70
C PRO A 147 -6.90 5.57 15.02
N GLY A 148 -6.99 6.01 13.76
CA GLY A 148 -5.85 6.45 12.97
C GLY A 148 -5.01 5.32 12.35
N ILE A 149 -5.36 4.06 12.61
CA ILE A 149 -4.75 2.89 11.96
C ILE A 149 -5.74 2.33 10.94
N GLU A 150 -5.26 2.08 9.73
CA GLU A 150 -5.98 1.38 8.68
C GLU A 150 -5.19 0.13 8.29
N VAL A 151 -5.89 -0.95 8.03
CA VAL A 151 -5.31 -2.19 7.50
C VAL A 151 -5.99 -2.46 6.17
N ASN A 152 -5.24 -2.32 5.08
CA ASN A 152 -5.72 -2.56 3.73
C ASN A 152 -5.96 -4.05 3.45
N THR A 153 -6.61 -4.36 2.35
CA THR A 153 -6.91 -5.73 1.94
C THR A 153 -5.65 -6.54 1.62
N ASP A 154 -4.58 -5.90 1.18
CA ASP A 154 -3.26 -6.50 0.95
C ASP A 154 -2.45 -6.73 2.25
N GLY A 155 -2.98 -6.28 3.40
CA GLY A 155 -2.33 -6.37 4.71
C GLY A 155 -1.47 -5.15 5.06
N THR A 156 -1.33 -4.17 4.16
CA THR A 156 -0.58 -2.93 4.43
C THR A 156 -1.23 -2.14 5.56
N ILE A 157 -0.44 -1.80 6.56
CA ILE A 157 -0.87 -0.95 7.67
C ILE A 157 -0.53 0.49 7.33
N LEU A 158 -1.55 1.33 7.34
CA LEU A 158 -1.41 2.77 7.23
C LEU A 158 -1.64 3.40 8.61
N TYR A 159 -0.85 4.40 8.92
CA TYR A 159 -1.10 5.28 10.05
C TYR A 159 -1.40 6.67 9.50
N GLN A 160 -2.65 7.12 9.72
CA GLN A 160 -3.18 8.38 9.19
C GLN A 160 -2.99 8.51 7.67
N GLY A 161 -3.30 7.43 6.94
CA GLY A 161 -3.21 7.37 5.48
C GLY A 161 -1.80 7.20 4.91
N ASN A 162 -0.74 7.16 5.74
CA ASN A 162 0.63 6.90 5.31
C ASN A 162 1.07 5.49 5.71
N ALA A 163 1.71 4.76 4.80
CA ALA A 163 2.27 3.44 5.12
C ALA A 163 3.34 3.55 6.22
N ILE A 164 3.31 2.60 7.15
CA ILE A 164 4.34 2.50 8.19
C ILE A 164 5.69 2.08 7.58
N ASN A 165 6.79 2.57 8.14
CA ASN A 165 8.13 2.20 7.68
C ASN A 165 8.69 0.94 8.36
N LYS A 166 8.22 0.59 9.58
CA LYS A 166 8.67 -0.57 10.34
C LYS A 166 7.56 -1.19 11.18
N PHE A 167 7.67 -2.51 11.38
CA PHE A 167 6.82 -3.27 12.28
C PHE A 167 7.68 -4.10 13.24
N TYR A 168 7.60 -3.79 14.52
CA TYR A 168 8.39 -4.44 15.56
C TYR A 168 7.53 -5.32 16.46
N VAL A 169 8.14 -6.39 16.97
CA VAL A 169 7.63 -7.14 18.12
C VAL A 169 8.69 -7.08 19.22
N ASN A 170 8.32 -6.47 20.37
CA ASN A 170 9.24 -6.19 21.47
C ASN A 170 10.53 -5.46 21.01
N GLY A 171 10.39 -4.52 20.05
CA GLY A 171 11.48 -3.71 19.53
C GLY A 171 12.38 -4.39 18.50
N LYS A 172 12.05 -5.57 18.00
CA LYS A 172 12.79 -6.29 16.96
C LYS A 172 11.94 -6.46 15.70
N ASP A 173 12.55 -6.24 14.54
CA ASP A 173 11.93 -6.43 13.21
C ASP A 173 12.38 -7.79 12.64
N LEU A 174 11.68 -8.86 13.02
CA LEU A 174 11.97 -10.22 12.54
C LEU A 174 11.69 -10.37 11.03
N MET A 175 10.58 -9.81 10.58
CA MET A 175 10.03 -10.07 9.24
C MET A 175 10.54 -9.11 8.18
N GLU A 176 11.36 -8.10 8.55
CA GLU A 176 11.90 -7.09 7.64
C GLU A 176 10.83 -6.48 6.71
N GLY A 177 9.70 -6.09 7.31
CA GLY A 177 8.57 -5.50 6.60
C GLY A 177 7.52 -6.48 6.10
N GLY A 178 7.77 -7.79 6.11
CA GLY A 178 6.79 -8.85 5.77
C GLY A 178 5.88 -9.24 6.95
N TYR A 179 5.33 -8.27 7.66
CA TYR A 179 4.61 -8.47 8.93
C TYR A 179 3.22 -9.10 8.82
N GLY A 180 2.71 -9.35 7.62
CA GLY A 180 1.38 -9.92 7.39
C GLY A 180 1.13 -11.20 8.19
N THR A 181 2.08 -12.13 8.17
CA THR A 181 2.00 -13.39 8.94
C THR A 181 1.83 -13.15 10.45
N ILE A 182 2.61 -12.24 11.04
CA ILE A 182 2.50 -11.93 12.49
C ILE A 182 1.15 -11.27 12.76
N ASN A 183 0.77 -10.25 11.99
CA ASN A 183 -0.46 -9.51 12.18
C ASN A 183 -1.70 -10.43 12.12
N ASN A 184 -1.74 -11.36 11.18
CA ASN A 184 -2.86 -12.27 10.97
C ASN A 184 -2.88 -13.51 11.90
N SER A 185 -1.76 -13.84 12.55
CA SER A 185 -1.66 -15.09 13.32
C SER A 185 -1.20 -14.89 14.78
N LEU A 186 -0.87 -13.67 15.21
CA LEU A 186 -0.56 -13.37 16.60
C LEU A 186 -1.87 -13.26 17.40
N PRO A 187 -2.11 -14.12 18.41
CA PRO A 187 -3.29 -14.02 19.26
C PRO A 187 -3.38 -12.69 19.98
N LYS A 188 -4.53 -12.01 19.95
CA LYS A 188 -4.75 -10.74 20.67
C LYS A 188 -4.40 -10.84 22.16
N ASP A 189 -4.67 -12.00 22.78
CA ASP A 189 -4.42 -12.23 24.20
C ASP A 189 -2.93 -12.25 24.58
N ALA A 190 -2.03 -12.46 23.60
CA ALA A 190 -0.59 -12.38 23.79
C ALA A 190 -0.09 -10.93 23.86
N VAL A 191 -0.86 -9.99 23.31
CA VAL A 191 -0.47 -8.59 23.18
C VAL A 191 -0.91 -7.79 24.40
N GLN A 192 -0.03 -6.92 24.90
CA GLN A 192 -0.32 -5.98 25.97
C GLN A 192 -0.80 -4.64 25.38
N LYS A 193 -0.02 -4.07 24.46
CA LYS A 193 -0.31 -2.78 23.82
C LYS A 193 0.29 -2.68 22.42
N VAL A 194 -0.27 -1.79 21.63
CA VAL A 194 0.25 -1.37 20.35
C VAL A 194 0.83 0.04 20.50
N GLU A 195 2.09 0.21 20.19
CA GLU A 195 2.78 1.50 20.21
C GLU A 195 2.95 1.98 18.77
N VAL A 196 2.48 3.19 18.48
CA VAL A 196 2.79 3.91 17.25
C VAL A 196 3.95 4.84 17.55
N LEU A 197 5.06 4.63 16.87
CA LEU A 197 6.26 5.45 16.95
C LEU A 197 6.21 6.44 15.79
N GLU A 198 5.85 7.68 16.09
CA GLU A 198 5.74 8.73 15.09
C GLU A 198 7.11 9.32 14.74
N ASN A 199 7.22 9.91 13.55
CA ASN A 199 8.49 10.47 13.07
C ASN A 199 9.65 9.48 13.18
N HIS A 200 9.36 8.19 12.94
CA HIS A 200 10.29 7.12 13.26
C HIS A 200 11.45 7.03 12.27
N GLN A 201 12.67 7.30 12.73
CA GLN A 201 13.92 7.03 12.01
C GLN A 201 14.49 5.67 12.45
N PRO A 202 14.45 4.62 11.60
CA PRO A 202 14.88 3.27 11.98
C PRO A 202 16.39 3.14 12.17
N VAL A 203 17.19 4.01 11.55
CA VAL A 203 18.65 4.00 11.62
C VAL A 203 19.14 4.84 12.79
N LYS A 204 19.62 4.19 13.85
CA LYS A 204 19.96 4.84 15.15
C LYS A 204 20.94 6.00 15.05
N ILE A 205 21.96 5.91 14.19
CA ILE A 205 22.96 6.98 14.01
C ILE A 205 22.35 8.25 13.37
N LEU A 206 21.17 8.13 12.75
CA LEU A 206 20.47 9.23 12.05
C LEU A 206 19.31 9.83 12.87
N GLN A 207 18.91 9.24 14.00
CA GLN A 207 17.68 9.62 14.73
C GLN A 207 17.60 11.10 15.07
N ASP A 208 18.73 11.72 15.48
CA ASP A 208 18.80 13.13 15.84
C ASP A 208 19.25 14.04 14.70
N LYS A 209 19.46 13.51 13.48
CA LYS A 209 20.10 14.20 12.37
C LYS A 209 19.25 14.24 11.10
N VAL A 210 18.55 13.16 10.83
CA VAL A 210 17.68 13.03 9.65
C VAL A 210 16.27 12.71 10.12
N PRO A 211 15.35 13.66 10.04
CA PRO A 211 13.97 13.46 10.45
C PRO A 211 13.26 12.44 9.54
N SER A 212 12.18 11.85 10.04
CA SER A 212 11.27 11.00 9.28
C SER A 212 9.84 11.55 9.45
N ASP A 213 9.03 11.44 8.42
CA ASP A 213 7.60 11.76 8.40
C ASP A 213 6.73 10.50 8.54
N GLN A 214 7.38 9.32 8.56
CA GLN A 214 6.70 8.03 8.65
C GLN A 214 6.62 7.54 10.10
N ALA A 215 5.61 6.73 10.37
CA ALA A 215 5.46 6.03 11.64
C ALA A 215 5.96 4.58 11.57
N ALA A 216 6.29 4.02 12.74
CA ALA A 216 6.46 2.58 12.91
C ALA A 216 5.46 2.06 13.93
N ILE A 217 5.16 0.78 13.86
CA ILE A 217 4.36 0.07 14.86
C ILE A 217 5.26 -0.86 15.66
N ASN A 218 5.08 -0.85 16.99
CA ASN A 218 5.75 -1.76 17.89
C ASN A 218 4.72 -2.50 18.75
N ILE A 219 4.66 -3.80 18.60
CA ILE A 219 3.79 -4.68 19.37
C ILE A 219 4.50 -5.07 20.65
N LYS A 220 3.94 -4.69 21.78
CA LYS A 220 4.41 -5.13 23.10
C LYS A 220 3.63 -6.36 23.54
N LEU A 221 4.33 -7.45 23.66
CA LEU A 221 3.78 -8.68 24.22
C LEU A 221 3.73 -8.60 25.76
N LYS A 222 2.83 -9.36 26.36
CA LYS A 222 2.79 -9.57 27.82
C LYS A 222 4.09 -10.26 28.26
N ASN A 223 4.63 -9.91 29.43
CA ASN A 223 5.92 -10.40 29.92
C ASN A 223 6.02 -11.93 30.05
N SER A 224 4.90 -12.62 30.20
CA SER A 224 4.81 -14.09 30.29
C SER A 224 4.82 -14.80 28.94
N VAL A 225 4.78 -14.06 27.82
CA VAL A 225 4.65 -14.64 26.48
C VAL A 225 6.00 -14.69 25.79
N THR A 226 6.56 -15.90 25.68
CA THR A 226 7.77 -16.17 24.88
C THR A 226 7.43 -17.03 23.66
N MET A 227 6.52 -18.00 23.82
CA MET A 227 5.98 -18.79 22.72
C MET A 227 4.50 -18.52 22.57
N THR A 228 4.02 -18.36 21.33
CA THR A 228 2.64 -18.09 21.01
C THR A 228 2.38 -18.41 19.55
N GLY A 229 1.21 -18.08 19.04
CA GLY A 229 0.79 -18.27 17.64
C GLY A 229 -0.56 -18.93 17.58
N ARG A 230 -1.07 -19.09 16.38
CA ARG A 230 -2.40 -19.63 16.13
C ARG A 230 -2.34 -20.87 15.26
N GLY A 231 -3.15 -21.87 15.59
CA GLY A 231 -3.46 -23.02 14.79
C GLY A 231 -4.94 -23.04 14.42
N GLU A 232 -5.24 -23.43 13.19
CA GLU A 232 -6.59 -23.64 12.68
C GLU A 232 -6.59 -24.90 11.82
N VAL A 233 -7.56 -25.80 12.04
CA VAL A 233 -7.79 -26.98 11.21
C VAL A 233 -9.28 -27.06 10.94
N GLY A 234 -9.65 -27.09 9.67
CA GLY A 234 -11.04 -27.10 9.25
C GLY A 234 -11.29 -27.97 8.04
N THR A 235 -12.52 -28.45 7.97
CA THR A 235 -13.05 -29.19 6.82
C THR A 235 -14.51 -28.81 6.61
N GLY A 236 -15.01 -28.98 5.40
CA GLY A 236 -16.36 -28.52 5.08
C GLY A 236 -16.96 -29.05 3.80
N PHE A 237 -18.24 -28.77 3.64
CA PHE A 237 -19.02 -29.14 2.47
C PHE A 237 -19.04 -27.98 1.47
N GLY A 238 -18.69 -28.29 0.24
CA GLY A 238 -18.67 -27.38 -0.91
C GLY A 238 -18.39 -28.22 -2.16
N ASP A 239 -18.32 -27.55 -3.29
CA ASP A 239 -17.86 -28.16 -4.54
C ASP A 239 -16.61 -27.38 -5.00
N PRO A 240 -15.43 -27.99 -4.92
CA PRO A 240 -15.07 -29.29 -4.31
C PRO A 240 -15.17 -29.32 -2.76
N TRP A 241 -14.93 -30.50 -2.13
CA TRP A 241 -14.81 -30.63 -0.67
C TRP A 241 -13.78 -29.65 -0.11
N LEU A 242 -14.11 -28.99 1.01
CA LEU A 242 -13.31 -27.89 1.56
C LEU A 242 -12.33 -28.35 2.64
N TRP A 243 -11.15 -27.73 2.65
CA TRP A 243 -10.19 -27.83 3.75
C TRP A 243 -9.55 -26.46 4.05
N ASN A 244 -9.11 -26.30 5.30
CA ASN A 244 -8.34 -25.17 5.78
C ASN A 244 -7.41 -25.63 6.91
N VAL A 245 -6.11 -25.48 6.71
CA VAL A 245 -5.11 -25.74 7.77
C VAL A 245 -4.18 -24.53 7.84
N LYS A 246 -4.05 -23.94 9.03
CA LYS A 246 -3.14 -22.83 9.32
C LYS A 246 -2.40 -23.16 10.61
N LEU A 247 -1.09 -23.23 10.55
CA LEU A 247 -0.22 -23.52 11.69
C LEU A 247 0.88 -22.46 11.72
N THR A 248 0.86 -21.58 12.73
CA THR A 248 1.82 -20.47 12.82
C THR A 248 2.37 -20.37 14.25
N PRO A 249 3.23 -21.30 14.68
CA PRO A 249 3.97 -21.16 15.93
C PRO A 249 5.02 -20.05 15.82
N MET A 250 5.15 -19.24 16.89
CA MET A 250 6.04 -18.10 16.99
C MET A 250 6.78 -18.11 18.32
N PHE A 251 8.04 -17.71 18.30
CA PHE A 251 8.87 -17.56 19.49
C PHE A 251 9.52 -16.17 19.50
N PHE A 252 9.38 -15.46 20.62
CA PHE A 252 9.87 -14.09 20.80
C PHE A 252 10.79 -13.99 22.03
N GLY A 253 11.97 -14.59 21.91
CA GLY A 253 12.99 -14.51 22.94
C GLY A 253 13.83 -13.23 22.87
N GLN A 254 14.60 -12.98 23.93
CA GLN A 254 15.49 -11.80 23.99
C GLN A 254 16.69 -11.90 23.02
N LYS A 255 17.26 -13.09 22.84
CA LYS A 255 18.41 -13.32 21.96
C LYS A 255 17.97 -13.67 20.54
N SER A 256 16.95 -14.51 20.41
CA SER A 256 16.45 -15.00 19.13
C SER A 256 14.94 -14.93 19.06
N GLN A 257 14.43 -14.77 17.85
CA GLN A 257 13.00 -14.83 17.51
C GLN A 257 12.84 -15.69 16.27
N TRP A 258 11.73 -16.43 16.17
CA TRP A 258 11.38 -17.15 14.96
C TRP A 258 9.87 -17.27 14.77
N VAL A 259 9.47 -17.36 13.51
CA VAL A 259 8.10 -17.66 13.07
C VAL A 259 8.18 -18.72 11.98
N VAL A 260 7.50 -19.83 12.19
CA VAL A 260 7.26 -20.83 11.15
C VAL A 260 5.77 -20.79 10.80
N ASN A 261 5.46 -20.85 9.53
CA ASN A 261 4.08 -20.71 9.06
C ASN A 261 3.82 -21.72 7.95
N TYR A 262 2.82 -22.59 8.17
CA TYR A 262 2.27 -23.46 7.14
C TYR A 262 0.78 -23.22 7.01
N LYS A 263 0.33 -22.86 5.81
CA LYS A 263 -1.08 -22.61 5.51
C LYS A 263 -1.47 -23.27 4.21
N THR A 264 -2.59 -23.95 4.23
CA THR A 264 -3.20 -24.56 3.04
C THR A 264 -4.69 -24.44 3.11
N ASN A 265 -5.31 -24.10 1.99
CA ASN A 265 -6.76 -24.03 1.87
C ASN A 265 -7.24 -24.10 0.42
N ASN A 266 -8.51 -24.45 0.25
CA ASN A 266 -9.25 -24.30 -1.00
C ASN A 266 -10.56 -23.53 -0.81
N MET A 267 -10.65 -22.68 0.22
CA MET A 267 -11.87 -21.96 0.60
C MET A 267 -11.89 -20.48 0.18
N GLY A 268 -11.00 -20.06 -0.72
CA GLY A 268 -10.96 -18.69 -1.24
C GLY A 268 -10.17 -17.71 -0.38
N GLU A 269 -9.20 -18.17 0.41
CA GLU A 269 -8.31 -17.31 1.16
C GLU A 269 -6.92 -17.22 0.50
N GLN A 270 -6.42 -16.00 0.33
CA GLN A 270 -5.07 -15.73 -0.18
C GLN A 270 -4.08 -15.71 0.98
N VAL A 271 -3.34 -16.78 1.17
CA VAL A 271 -2.34 -16.90 2.24
C VAL A 271 -0.92 -16.60 1.75
N GLU A 272 -0.68 -16.69 0.45
CA GLU A 272 0.61 -16.48 -0.21
C GLU A 272 1.09 -15.02 -0.14
N ASN A 273 0.17 -14.07 0.01
CA ASN A 273 0.49 -12.63 0.11
C ASN A 273 1.10 -12.23 1.45
N GLU A 274 1.00 -13.09 2.47
CA GLU A 274 1.57 -12.83 3.79
C GLU A 274 3.12 -12.74 3.79
N GLY A 275 3.77 -13.29 2.78
CA GLY A 275 5.22 -13.19 2.57
C GLY A 275 5.69 -11.90 1.90
N ASN A 276 4.79 -11.04 1.44
CA ASN A 276 5.13 -9.80 0.76
C ASN A 276 5.71 -8.77 1.74
N ILE A 277 6.66 -7.98 1.24
CA ILE A 277 7.19 -6.83 1.97
C ILE A 277 6.14 -5.73 1.92
N LEU A 278 5.63 -5.32 3.08
CA LEU A 278 4.59 -4.29 3.24
C LEU A 278 5.16 -3.00 3.85
N ALA A 279 6.36 -3.05 4.46
CA ALA A 279 7.08 -1.89 4.97
C ALA A 279 8.53 -1.94 4.49
N PHE A 280 8.97 -0.91 3.79
CA PHE A 280 10.27 -0.89 3.10
C PHE A 280 11.41 -0.23 3.90
N GLY A 281 11.14 0.23 5.12
CA GLY A 281 12.14 0.92 5.93
C GLY A 281 12.44 2.34 5.42
N SER A 282 13.63 2.84 5.72
CA SER A 282 14.11 4.12 5.21
C SER A 282 15.08 3.92 4.03
N ARG A 283 15.24 4.95 3.18
CA ARG A 283 16.23 4.94 2.07
C ARG A 283 17.66 4.62 2.53
N PHE A 284 17.97 4.87 3.79
CA PHE A 284 19.28 4.61 4.38
C PHE A 284 19.51 3.15 4.80
N GLU A 285 18.49 2.29 4.69
CA GLU A 285 18.62 0.87 4.98
C GLU A 285 18.96 0.03 3.72
N GLY A 286 19.21 0.68 2.59
CA GLY A 286 19.41 0.05 1.31
C GLY A 286 18.08 -0.13 0.55
N ARG A 287 18.19 -0.41 -0.74
CA ARG A 287 17.03 -0.64 -1.60
C ARG A 287 16.45 -2.03 -1.35
N ARG A 288 15.15 -2.10 -1.17
CA ARG A 288 14.40 -3.36 -1.10
C ARG A 288 13.27 -3.32 -2.13
N ILE A 289 13.09 -4.41 -2.83
CA ILE A 289 11.99 -4.61 -3.77
C ILE A 289 11.41 -6.01 -3.57
N ASN A 290 10.11 -6.16 -3.74
CA ASN A 290 9.51 -7.47 -3.92
C ASN A 290 9.97 -8.02 -5.28
N ALA A 291 10.58 -9.19 -5.30
CA ALA A 291 10.85 -9.86 -6.55
C ALA A 291 9.50 -10.18 -7.22
N SER A 292 9.38 -9.85 -8.48
CA SER A 292 8.21 -10.15 -9.30
C SER A 292 8.66 -10.77 -10.60
N GLN A 293 7.80 -11.55 -11.18
CA GLN A 293 7.91 -12.02 -12.55
C GLN A 293 7.56 -10.88 -13.51
N ASN A 294 8.19 -10.84 -14.67
CA ASN A 294 7.79 -9.95 -15.77
C ASN A 294 6.81 -10.70 -16.66
N ASP A 295 5.53 -10.36 -16.60
CA ASP A 295 4.50 -11.00 -17.40
C ASP A 295 4.37 -10.28 -18.75
N TRP A 296 5.27 -10.62 -19.68
CA TRP A 296 5.24 -10.09 -21.05
C TRP A 296 4.27 -10.83 -21.94
N LEU A 297 4.17 -12.15 -21.71
CA LEU A 297 3.25 -13.03 -22.43
C LEU A 297 2.20 -13.51 -21.44
N ASN A 298 0.95 -13.61 -21.89
CA ASN A 298 -0.15 -14.04 -21.08
C ASN A 298 -1.15 -14.86 -21.91
N VAL A 299 -1.82 -15.82 -21.28
CA VAL A 299 -3.08 -16.37 -21.81
C VAL A 299 -4.17 -15.29 -21.78
N GLU A 300 -5.22 -15.44 -22.52
CA GLU A 300 -6.39 -14.56 -22.41
C GLU A 300 -7.04 -14.78 -21.04
N ASN A 301 -7.18 -13.70 -20.26
CA ASN A 301 -7.56 -13.79 -18.85
C ASN A 301 -9.05 -13.58 -18.65
N ALA A 302 -9.68 -14.53 -17.96
CA ALA A 302 -11.04 -14.37 -17.46
C ALA A 302 -11.13 -13.16 -16.51
N SER A 303 -12.21 -12.41 -16.62
CA SER A 303 -12.47 -11.21 -15.82
C SER A 303 -12.52 -11.51 -14.31
N THR A 304 -12.14 -10.52 -13.50
CA THR A 304 -12.20 -10.60 -12.04
C THR A 304 -13.26 -9.64 -11.49
N PRO A 305 -14.11 -10.09 -10.55
CA PRO A 305 -15.12 -9.21 -9.97
C PRO A 305 -14.51 -8.27 -8.94
N ASN A 306 -15.08 -7.08 -8.80
CA ASN A 306 -14.77 -6.19 -7.67
C ASN A 306 -15.52 -6.63 -6.41
N LEU A 307 -15.16 -7.81 -5.90
CA LEU A 307 -15.72 -8.46 -4.73
C LEU A 307 -14.62 -8.82 -3.73
N PRO A 308 -14.92 -9.00 -2.44
CA PRO A 308 -14.01 -9.67 -1.52
C PRO A 308 -13.57 -11.03 -2.08
N VAL A 309 -12.27 -11.30 -2.04
CA VAL A 309 -11.62 -12.47 -2.68
C VAL A 309 -12.29 -13.79 -2.29
N LYS A 310 -12.72 -13.94 -1.04
CA LYS A 310 -13.46 -15.11 -0.52
C LYS A 310 -14.73 -15.44 -1.30
N ARG A 311 -15.26 -14.55 -2.14
CA ARG A 311 -16.50 -14.75 -2.90
C ARG A 311 -16.28 -15.41 -4.25
N TYR A 312 -15.07 -15.28 -4.82
CA TYR A 312 -14.81 -15.74 -6.19
C TYR A 312 -13.54 -16.57 -6.39
N LEU A 313 -12.58 -16.53 -5.46
CA LEU A 313 -11.30 -17.21 -5.63
C LEU A 313 -11.45 -18.74 -5.50
N MET A 314 -11.41 -19.46 -6.62
CA MET A 314 -11.37 -20.92 -6.68
C MET A 314 -9.92 -21.38 -6.59
N ASN A 315 -9.35 -21.43 -5.39
CA ASN A 315 -7.94 -21.74 -5.17
C ASN A 315 -7.72 -23.12 -4.56
N SER A 316 -6.49 -23.61 -4.71
CA SER A 316 -5.91 -24.72 -3.94
C SER A 316 -4.46 -24.32 -3.64
N VAL A 317 -4.20 -23.85 -2.42
CA VAL A 317 -2.93 -23.22 -2.07
C VAL A 317 -2.21 -23.95 -0.94
N HIS A 318 -0.88 -24.07 -1.09
CA HIS A 318 0.06 -24.45 -0.04
C HIS A 318 1.10 -23.34 0.12
N TYR A 319 1.25 -22.82 1.33
CA TYR A 319 2.20 -21.79 1.67
C TYR A 319 3.01 -22.19 2.89
N LEU A 320 4.32 -22.21 2.76
CA LEU A 320 5.27 -22.48 3.84
C LEU A 320 6.23 -21.29 3.98
N SER A 321 6.45 -20.81 5.20
CA SER A 321 7.53 -19.85 5.47
C SER A 321 8.23 -20.13 6.79
N ALA A 322 9.50 -19.79 6.85
CA ALA A 322 10.32 -19.84 8.05
C ALA A 322 11.16 -18.56 8.15
N ASN A 323 11.07 -17.91 9.31
CA ASN A 323 11.74 -16.65 9.56
C ASN A 323 12.47 -16.76 10.89
N TYR A 324 13.75 -16.42 10.90
CA TYR A 324 14.63 -16.53 12.07
C TYR A 324 15.46 -15.25 12.23
N LEU A 325 15.55 -14.77 13.46
CA LEU A 325 16.37 -13.64 13.85
C LEU A 325 17.18 -14.01 15.09
N THR A 326 18.47 -13.70 15.08
CA THR A 326 19.34 -13.85 16.27
C THR A 326 20.38 -12.73 16.37
N ASN A 327 20.73 -12.37 17.60
CA ASN A 327 21.89 -11.54 17.86
C ASN A 327 23.15 -12.44 17.84
N ILE A 328 24.16 -12.06 17.05
CA ILE A 328 25.38 -12.83 16.87
C ILE A 328 26.54 -12.34 17.75
N ASP A 329 26.40 -11.17 18.38
CA ASP A 329 27.40 -10.59 19.27
C ASP A 329 26.85 -10.40 20.71
N LYS A 330 27.80 -10.34 21.70
CA LYS A 330 27.44 -10.12 23.10
C LYS A 330 26.80 -8.75 23.37
N LYS A 331 27.14 -7.72 22.58
CA LYS A 331 26.61 -6.37 22.71
C LYS A 331 25.23 -6.21 22.09
N LYS A 332 24.72 -7.23 21.40
CA LYS A 332 23.43 -7.23 20.66
C LYS A 332 23.32 -6.09 19.64
N GLU A 333 24.44 -5.69 19.04
CA GLU A 333 24.50 -4.69 17.98
C GLU A 333 24.35 -5.32 16.59
N TRP A 334 24.81 -6.58 16.45
CA TRP A 334 24.74 -7.33 15.22
C TRP A 334 23.58 -8.33 15.25
N GLU A 335 22.78 -8.31 14.21
CA GLU A 335 21.67 -9.24 13.99
C GLU A 335 21.87 -9.99 12.68
N LEU A 336 21.63 -11.29 12.72
CA LEU A 336 21.45 -12.14 11.55
C LEU A 336 19.97 -12.51 11.43
N LYS A 337 19.42 -12.35 10.23
CA LYS A 337 18.08 -12.82 9.90
C LYS A 337 18.15 -13.74 8.68
N ALA A 338 17.35 -14.79 8.72
CA ALA A 338 17.16 -15.71 7.60
C ALA A 338 15.66 -15.91 7.37
N ASN A 339 15.20 -15.61 6.16
CA ASN A 339 13.81 -15.75 5.77
C ASN A 339 13.73 -16.68 4.55
N ALA A 340 12.80 -17.60 4.56
CA ALA A 340 12.50 -18.47 3.42
C ALA A 340 11.00 -18.66 3.29
N ASN A 341 10.50 -18.71 2.07
CA ASN A 341 9.11 -19.10 1.79
C ASN A 341 8.99 -19.88 0.49
N TYR A 342 7.96 -20.70 0.45
CA TYR A 342 7.54 -21.47 -0.70
C TYR A 342 6.03 -21.37 -0.86
N THR A 343 5.57 -21.18 -2.08
CA THR A 343 4.16 -21.13 -2.46
C THR A 343 3.92 -22.08 -3.62
N ASN A 344 2.91 -22.92 -3.49
CA ASN A 344 2.28 -23.63 -4.59
C ASN A 344 0.79 -23.32 -4.57
N ASN A 345 0.25 -22.75 -5.64
CA ASN A 345 -1.14 -22.34 -5.73
C ASN A 345 -1.71 -22.62 -7.12
N ALA A 346 -2.86 -23.25 -7.16
CA ALA A 346 -3.67 -23.41 -8.36
C ALA A 346 -4.95 -22.59 -8.21
N VAL A 347 -5.31 -21.80 -9.22
CA VAL A 347 -6.52 -20.96 -9.24
C VAL A 347 -7.27 -21.19 -10.53
N GLU A 348 -8.55 -21.57 -10.40
CA GLU A 348 -9.49 -21.64 -11.52
C GLU A 348 -10.31 -20.37 -11.61
N ARG A 349 -10.56 -19.88 -12.83
CA ARG A 349 -11.40 -18.71 -13.07
C ARG A 349 -12.17 -18.85 -14.37
N GLU A 350 -13.46 -18.53 -14.32
CA GLU A 350 -14.34 -18.53 -15.51
C GLU A 350 -15.08 -17.21 -15.63
N SER A 351 -15.11 -16.65 -16.84
CA SER A 351 -15.95 -15.52 -17.19
C SER A 351 -16.57 -15.64 -18.58
N ILE A 352 -17.64 -14.90 -18.78
CA ILE A 352 -18.23 -14.64 -20.10
C ILE A 352 -18.31 -13.13 -20.24
N ASP A 353 -17.63 -12.59 -21.24
CA ASP A 353 -17.54 -11.19 -21.55
C ASP A 353 -18.22 -10.91 -22.90
N GLU A 354 -19.27 -10.11 -22.91
CA GLU A 354 -19.93 -9.58 -24.10
C GLU A 354 -19.48 -8.14 -24.29
N THR A 355 -18.77 -7.86 -25.38
CA THR A 355 -18.20 -6.55 -25.67
C THR A 355 -18.77 -5.98 -26.96
N ASN A 356 -19.34 -4.78 -26.87
CA ASN A 356 -19.84 -4.00 -28.00
C ASN A 356 -19.00 -2.74 -28.16
N TYR A 357 -18.21 -2.67 -29.22
CA TYR A 357 -17.33 -1.55 -29.51
C TYR A 357 -18.09 -0.44 -30.21
N PHE A 358 -17.72 0.84 -29.97
CA PHE A 358 -18.38 1.98 -30.58
C PHE A 358 -18.13 2.12 -32.10
N ASN A 359 -17.13 1.40 -32.65
CA ASN A 359 -16.93 1.28 -34.12
C ASN A 359 -17.84 0.22 -34.78
N GLY A 360 -18.69 -0.46 -33.98
CA GLY A 360 -19.66 -1.45 -34.48
C GLY A 360 -19.14 -2.90 -34.40
N ALA A 361 -17.91 -3.12 -33.99
CA ALA A 361 -17.40 -4.49 -33.67
C ALA A 361 -18.10 -5.03 -32.41
N SER A 362 -18.31 -6.32 -32.35
CA SER A 362 -18.77 -6.99 -31.11
C SER A 362 -18.25 -8.41 -31.00
N ASN A 363 -18.13 -8.90 -29.80
CA ASN A 363 -17.80 -10.29 -29.53
C ASN A 363 -18.38 -10.77 -28.19
N ILE A 364 -18.59 -12.08 -28.11
CA ILE A 364 -18.86 -12.80 -26.86
C ILE A 364 -17.72 -13.77 -26.64
N VAL A 365 -17.03 -13.64 -25.50
CA VAL A 365 -15.86 -14.46 -25.17
C VAL A 365 -16.11 -15.21 -23.86
N LYS A 366 -16.11 -16.53 -23.92
CA LYS A 366 -16.09 -17.38 -22.74
C LYS A 366 -14.66 -17.84 -22.49
N ILE A 367 -14.16 -17.60 -21.28
CA ILE A 367 -12.79 -17.91 -20.90
C ILE A 367 -12.81 -18.77 -19.64
N LEU A 368 -12.07 -19.86 -19.66
CA LEU A 368 -11.76 -20.69 -18.51
C LEU A 368 -10.25 -20.75 -18.34
N ASN A 369 -9.74 -20.27 -17.21
CA ASN A 369 -8.33 -20.32 -16.89
C ASN A 369 -8.02 -21.24 -15.71
N ASN A 370 -6.83 -21.84 -15.76
CA ASN A 370 -6.13 -22.45 -14.64
C ASN A 370 -4.76 -21.79 -14.49
N PHE A 371 -4.58 -21.02 -13.42
CA PHE A 371 -3.34 -20.33 -13.08
C PHE A 371 -2.56 -21.14 -12.06
N TYR A 372 -1.30 -21.42 -12.34
CA TYR A 372 -0.41 -22.18 -11.45
C TYR A 372 0.75 -21.29 -11.00
N THR A 373 0.77 -20.94 -9.72
CA THR A 373 1.87 -20.21 -9.10
C THR A 373 2.71 -21.18 -8.29
N ASP A 374 3.96 -21.33 -8.67
CA ASP A 374 4.95 -22.11 -7.94
C ASP A 374 6.22 -21.27 -7.76
N LYS A 375 6.52 -20.89 -6.53
CA LYS A 375 7.63 -19.97 -6.24
C LYS A 375 8.33 -20.28 -4.93
N ALA A 376 9.66 -20.11 -4.92
CA ALA A 376 10.50 -20.16 -3.73
C ALA A 376 11.30 -18.86 -3.59
N LYS A 377 11.48 -18.39 -2.36
CA LYS A 377 12.32 -17.25 -2.02
C LYS A 377 13.14 -17.56 -0.78
N GLY A 378 14.43 -17.16 -0.82
CA GLY A 378 15.33 -17.17 0.33
C GLY A 378 15.98 -15.80 0.52
N GLU A 379 16.18 -15.37 1.75
CA GLU A 379 16.79 -14.08 2.08
C GLU A 379 17.69 -14.20 3.32
N LEU A 380 18.90 -13.63 3.24
CA LEU A 380 19.82 -13.49 4.36
C LEU A 380 20.13 -12.03 4.59
N ILE A 381 20.04 -11.59 5.85
CA ILE A 381 20.21 -10.19 6.22
C ILE A 381 21.16 -10.10 7.41
N PHE A 382 22.24 -9.35 7.24
CA PHE A 382 23.15 -8.95 8.30
C PHE A 382 22.93 -7.48 8.60
N THR A 383 22.66 -7.16 9.87
CA THR A 383 22.42 -5.78 10.29
C THR A 383 23.23 -5.44 11.51
N LYS A 384 23.94 -4.30 11.46
CA LYS A 384 24.45 -3.60 12.64
C LYS A 384 23.73 -2.26 12.72
N ASN A 385 22.97 -2.01 13.79
CA ASN A 385 22.26 -0.77 14.00
C ASN A 385 22.62 -0.16 15.36
N ALA A 386 23.71 0.61 15.37
CA ALA A 386 24.26 1.24 16.56
C ALA A 386 24.33 2.76 16.43
N LYS A 387 24.44 3.48 17.56
CA LYS A 387 24.63 4.96 17.55
C LYS A 387 25.95 5.40 16.89
N LYS A 388 26.94 4.50 16.80
CA LYS A 388 28.28 4.79 16.25
C LYS A 388 28.51 4.17 14.87
N GLY A 389 27.48 3.73 14.17
CA GLY A 389 27.60 3.18 12.82
C GLY A 389 26.40 2.33 12.46
N PHE A 390 26.20 2.20 11.16
CA PHE A 390 25.15 1.36 10.59
C PHE A 390 25.74 0.50 9.47
N PHE A 391 25.33 -0.74 9.42
CA PHE A 391 25.64 -1.67 8.33
C PHE A 391 24.42 -2.57 8.10
N LYS A 392 24.02 -2.74 6.88
CA LYS A 392 23.00 -3.69 6.49
C LYS A 392 23.34 -4.27 5.12
N ASN A 393 23.40 -5.58 5.04
CA ASN A 393 23.51 -6.32 3.80
C ASN A 393 22.34 -7.29 3.70
N THR A 394 21.61 -7.22 2.60
CA THR A 394 20.49 -8.09 2.28
C THR A 394 20.80 -8.82 0.97
N THR A 395 20.86 -10.14 1.03
CA THR A 395 20.99 -11.01 -0.16
C THR A 395 19.72 -11.82 -0.29
N SER A 396 19.08 -11.77 -1.45
CA SER A 396 17.88 -12.55 -1.74
C SER A 396 17.98 -13.30 -3.06
N PHE A 397 17.41 -14.48 -3.07
CA PHE A 397 17.25 -15.34 -4.23
C PHE A 397 15.77 -15.71 -4.35
N SER A 398 15.23 -15.64 -5.57
CA SER A 398 13.85 -16.04 -5.85
C SER A 398 13.80 -16.83 -7.14
N GLN A 399 12.99 -17.87 -7.15
CA GLN A 399 12.74 -18.70 -8.32
C GLN A 399 11.25 -18.95 -8.46
N TYR A 400 10.76 -18.86 -9.68
CA TYR A 400 9.37 -19.08 -10.08
C TYR A 400 9.32 -20.18 -11.14
N TRP A 401 8.28 -21.02 -11.07
CA TRP A 401 7.97 -22.06 -12.08
C TRP A 401 6.49 -21.93 -12.50
N ASN A 402 6.03 -20.69 -12.65
CA ASN A 402 4.64 -20.42 -12.98
C ASN A 402 4.26 -20.94 -14.35
N ALA A 403 3.04 -21.40 -14.46
CA ALA A 403 2.42 -21.83 -15.70
C ALA A 403 0.93 -21.51 -15.67
N ASP A 404 0.36 -21.10 -16.81
CA ASP A 404 -1.07 -20.84 -16.89
C ASP A 404 -1.65 -21.56 -18.11
N ARG A 405 -2.94 -21.89 -18.03
CA ARG A 405 -3.70 -22.53 -19.09
C ARG A 405 -4.98 -21.75 -19.32
N GLY A 406 -5.42 -21.64 -20.56
CA GLY A 406 -6.69 -21.03 -20.95
C GLY A 406 -7.42 -21.88 -21.99
N VAL A 407 -8.74 -21.93 -21.85
CA VAL A 407 -9.66 -22.42 -22.89
C VAL A 407 -10.56 -21.26 -23.23
N VAL A 408 -10.50 -20.79 -24.46
CA VAL A 408 -11.23 -19.62 -24.95
C VAL A 408 -12.22 -20.02 -26.05
N ASN A 409 -13.47 -19.65 -25.88
CA ASN A 409 -14.52 -19.78 -26.91
C ASN A 409 -14.98 -18.37 -27.24
N ARG A 410 -14.80 -17.96 -28.47
CA ARG A 410 -15.16 -16.62 -28.95
C ARG A 410 -16.23 -16.74 -30.05
N THR A 411 -17.25 -15.90 -29.97
CA THR A 411 -18.23 -15.70 -31.03
C THR A 411 -18.13 -14.25 -31.45
N ASP A 412 -17.86 -14.01 -32.74
CA ASP A 412 -17.82 -12.66 -33.29
C ASP A 412 -19.21 -12.13 -33.64
N ARG A 413 -19.26 -10.91 -34.21
CA ARG A 413 -20.48 -10.22 -34.63
C ARG A 413 -21.30 -11.04 -35.65
N ASP A 414 -20.65 -11.78 -36.54
CA ASP A 414 -21.29 -12.54 -37.60
C ASP A 414 -21.70 -13.95 -37.13
N GLY A 415 -21.49 -14.26 -35.85
CA GLY A 415 -21.84 -15.55 -35.25
C GLY A 415 -20.79 -16.64 -35.51
N ILE A 416 -19.63 -16.28 -36.03
CA ILE A 416 -18.53 -17.23 -36.24
C ILE A 416 -17.92 -17.59 -34.90
N GLN A 417 -17.86 -18.91 -34.62
CA GLN A 417 -17.29 -19.43 -33.39
C GLN A 417 -15.84 -19.89 -33.60
N THR A 418 -14.97 -19.46 -32.72
CA THR A 418 -13.58 -19.89 -32.67
C THR A 418 -13.23 -20.38 -31.26
N ASN A 419 -12.51 -21.47 -31.18
CA ASN A 419 -12.05 -22.07 -29.92
C ASN A 419 -10.52 -22.10 -29.94
N ALA A 420 -9.88 -21.84 -28.79
CA ALA A 420 -8.45 -21.97 -28.65
C ALA A 420 -8.08 -22.53 -27.28
N ASP A 421 -7.10 -23.41 -27.28
CA ASP A 421 -6.37 -23.83 -26.08
C ASP A 421 -5.09 -22.99 -25.99
N GLU A 422 -4.85 -22.41 -24.86
CA GLU A 422 -3.76 -21.49 -24.58
C GLU A 422 -2.92 -22.02 -23.42
N ALA A 423 -1.61 -21.92 -23.54
CA ALA A 423 -0.71 -22.35 -22.49
C ALA A 423 0.49 -21.40 -22.41
N ILE A 424 0.87 -21.02 -21.20
CA ILE A 424 2.10 -20.29 -20.95
C ILE A 424 2.92 -20.99 -19.87
N GLU A 425 4.24 -20.99 -20.06
CA GLU A 425 5.23 -21.36 -19.05
C GLU A 425 6.17 -20.19 -18.84
N SER A 426 6.43 -19.83 -17.57
CA SER A 426 7.14 -18.59 -17.23
C SER A 426 8.17 -18.79 -16.11
N PRO A 427 9.20 -19.68 -16.29
CA PRO A 427 10.26 -19.81 -15.30
C PRO A 427 11.09 -18.53 -15.19
N THR A 428 11.28 -18.08 -13.94
CA THR A 428 12.06 -16.86 -13.62
C THR A 428 13.03 -17.15 -12.49
N VAL A 429 14.27 -16.65 -12.62
CA VAL A 429 15.29 -16.67 -11.58
C VAL A 429 15.73 -15.24 -11.29
N SER A 430 15.73 -14.84 -10.03
CA SER A 430 16.15 -13.50 -9.61
C SER A 430 17.13 -13.59 -8.43
N PHE A 431 18.24 -12.87 -8.54
CA PHE A 431 19.21 -12.65 -7.49
C PHE A 431 19.33 -11.16 -7.21
N GLN A 432 19.37 -10.78 -5.93
CA GLN A 432 19.52 -9.38 -5.52
C GLN A 432 20.45 -9.29 -4.31
N ASN A 433 21.31 -8.29 -4.31
CA ASN A 433 22.10 -7.89 -3.14
C ASN A 433 21.98 -6.40 -2.90
N SER A 434 21.68 -6.01 -1.68
CA SER A 434 21.59 -4.62 -1.25
C SER A 434 22.50 -4.41 -0.04
N LEU A 435 23.42 -3.46 -0.16
CA LEU A 435 24.33 -3.05 0.89
C LEU A 435 24.06 -1.59 1.23
N SER A 436 23.97 -1.31 2.54
CA SER A 436 23.99 0.05 3.07
C SER A 436 24.93 0.11 4.27
N THR A 437 25.79 1.13 4.30
CA THR A 437 26.68 1.36 5.44
C THR A 437 26.82 2.85 5.71
N ILE A 438 26.77 3.22 7.00
CA ILE A 438 27.01 4.59 7.46
C ILE A 438 28.15 4.55 8.46
N ILE A 439 29.24 5.19 8.08
CA ILE A 439 30.49 5.25 8.85
C ILE A 439 30.68 6.69 9.35
N PRO A 440 30.82 6.90 10.67
CA PRO A 440 31.16 8.21 11.19
C PRO A 440 32.61 8.56 10.81
N TRP A 441 32.82 9.76 10.31
CA TRP A 441 34.13 10.29 9.98
C TRP A 441 34.27 11.69 10.58
N LYS A 442 34.91 11.77 11.77
CA LYS A 442 34.91 12.95 12.63
C LYS A 442 33.47 13.41 12.93
N GLU A 443 33.11 14.62 12.62
CA GLU A 443 31.75 15.17 12.77
C GLU A 443 30.83 14.87 11.59
N LYS A 444 31.33 14.21 10.55
CA LYS A 444 30.61 13.87 9.32
C LYS A 444 30.20 12.39 9.33
N MET A 445 29.29 12.05 8.46
CA MET A 445 28.86 10.67 8.21
C MET A 445 29.02 10.36 6.73
N VAL A 446 29.73 9.29 6.43
CA VAL A 446 29.83 8.76 5.07
C VAL A 446 28.84 7.62 4.95
N ASN A 447 27.93 7.72 4.01
CA ASN A 447 26.97 6.67 3.70
C ASN A 447 27.28 6.13 2.29
N VAL A 448 27.35 4.81 2.17
CA VAL A 448 27.52 4.10 0.90
C VAL A 448 26.35 3.15 0.71
N LEU A 449 25.73 3.26 -0.44
CA LEU A 449 24.64 2.40 -0.89
C LEU A 449 25.06 1.64 -2.14
N SER A 450 24.80 0.35 -2.18
CA SER A 450 25.04 -0.49 -3.33
C SER A 450 23.88 -1.45 -3.51
N PHE A 451 23.34 -1.52 -4.71
CA PHE A 451 22.33 -2.48 -5.10
C PHE A 451 22.75 -3.14 -6.42
N ILE A 452 22.71 -4.47 -6.45
CA ILE A 452 22.96 -5.27 -7.64
C ILE A 452 21.82 -6.27 -7.75
N SER A 453 21.27 -6.41 -8.94
CA SER A 453 20.32 -7.47 -9.25
C SER A 453 20.58 -8.09 -10.62
N TYR A 454 20.27 -9.37 -10.70
CA TYR A 454 20.24 -10.13 -11.94
C TYR A 454 18.96 -10.94 -12.00
N GLN A 455 18.23 -10.81 -13.10
CA GLN A 455 17.00 -11.56 -13.33
C GLN A 455 17.00 -12.14 -14.74
N THR A 456 16.55 -13.37 -14.87
CA THR A 456 16.26 -14.00 -16.16
C THR A 456 14.84 -14.54 -16.14
N ASP A 457 14.06 -14.12 -17.14
CA ASP A 457 12.70 -14.56 -17.39
C ASP A 457 12.69 -15.32 -18.71
N LYS A 458 12.15 -16.51 -18.72
CA LYS A 458 11.91 -17.29 -19.94
C LYS A 458 10.42 -17.56 -20.02
N GLN A 459 9.77 -17.13 -21.11
CA GLN A 459 8.34 -17.29 -21.30
C GLN A 459 8.08 -17.96 -22.63
N THR A 460 7.16 -18.90 -22.66
CA THR A 460 6.72 -19.60 -23.86
C THR A 460 5.21 -19.63 -23.86
N LEU A 461 4.58 -18.93 -24.80
CA LEU A 461 3.12 -18.90 -25.00
C LEU A 461 2.77 -19.74 -26.21
N GLU A 462 1.87 -20.68 -26.05
CA GLU A 462 1.36 -21.59 -27.07
C GLU A 462 -0.14 -21.38 -27.26
N VAL A 463 -0.58 -21.35 -28.52
CA VAL A 463 -2.00 -21.17 -28.89
C VAL A 463 -2.36 -22.19 -29.97
N SER A 464 -3.39 -23.00 -29.75
CA SER A 464 -3.84 -24.07 -30.63
C SER A 464 -5.35 -24.25 -30.63
N PRO A 465 -6.01 -24.20 -31.78
CA PRO A 465 -5.57 -23.68 -33.05
C PRO A 465 -5.44 -22.14 -33.00
N SER A 466 -4.64 -21.55 -33.87
CA SER A 466 -4.44 -20.10 -33.98
C SER A 466 -5.56 -19.40 -34.77
N SER A 467 -6.78 -19.82 -34.61
CA SER A 467 -7.91 -19.53 -35.48
C SER A 467 -8.30 -18.06 -35.62
N TYR A 468 -7.75 -17.19 -34.81
CA TYR A 468 -8.12 -15.76 -34.76
C TYR A 468 -6.94 -14.79 -34.86
N LEU A 469 -5.73 -15.28 -35.08
CA LEU A 469 -4.57 -14.40 -35.17
C LEU A 469 -4.46 -13.77 -36.56
N ALA A 470 -4.80 -12.49 -36.68
CA ALA A 470 -4.42 -11.67 -37.81
C ALA A 470 -2.95 -11.23 -37.63
N ILE A 471 -2.03 -12.07 -38.07
CA ILE A 471 -0.59 -11.78 -38.02
C ILE A 471 -0.22 -11.04 -39.33
N PRO A 472 0.27 -9.80 -39.31
CA PRO A 472 0.61 -9.04 -40.48
C PRO A 472 1.66 -9.80 -41.34
N GLY A 473 1.30 -10.08 -42.61
CA GLY A 473 2.14 -10.83 -43.53
C GLY A 473 2.21 -12.36 -43.32
N PHE A 474 1.37 -12.89 -42.45
CA PHE A 474 1.20 -14.32 -42.22
C PHE A 474 -0.28 -14.59 -41.98
N THR A 475 -0.86 -15.51 -42.73
CA THR A 475 -2.22 -15.96 -42.53
C THR A 475 -2.19 -17.40 -42.04
N PRO A 476 -2.28 -17.67 -40.74
CA PRO A 476 -2.33 -19.04 -40.23
C PRO A 476 -3.56 -19.76 -40.81
N ASN A 477 -3.44 -21.06 -40.98
CA ASN A 477 -4.60 -21.88 -41.26
C ASN A 477 -5.43 -22.02 -39.97
N PRO A 478 -6.61 -21.37 -39.85
CA PRO A 478 -7.30 -21.26 -38.59
C PRO A 478 -7.75 -22.59 -38.00
N ALA A 479 -7.80 -23.66 -38.77
CA ALA A 479 -8.29 -24.95 -38.29
C ALA A 479 -7.19 -25.87 -37.74
N SER A 480 -5.94 -25.60 -38.02
CA SER A 480 -4.87 -26.56 -37.75
C SER A 480 -3.55 -26.00 -37.25
N ASP A 481 -3.33 -24.67 -37.37
CA ASP A 481 -2.01 -24.12 -37.06
C ASP A 481 -1.84 -23.94 -35.54
N PHE A 482 -0.68 -24.39 -35.07
CA PHE A 482 -0.20 -24.24 -33.72
C PHE A 482 0.91 -23.19 -33.68
N VAL A 483 0.69 -22.09 -32.97
CA VAL A 483 1.62 -20.97 -32.89
C VAL A 483 2.27 -20.90 -31.54
N ARG A 484 3.59 -20.69 -31.52
CA ARG A 484 4.39 -20.50 -30.30
C ARG A 484 5.14 -19.19 -30.33
N GLN A 485 5.02 -18.43 -29.28
CA GLN A 485 5.85 -17.27 -28.97
C GLN A 485 6.84 -17.63 -27.87
N ASP A 486 8.13 -17.65 -28.21
CA ASP A 486 9.21 -17.74 -27.23
C ASP A 486 9.74 -16.34 -26.90
N LEU A 487 10.06 -16.10 -25.62
CA LEU A 487 10.61 -14.85 -25.12
C LEU A 487 11.61 -15.12 -24.00
N ARG A 488 12.77 -14.45 -24.08
CA ARG A 488 13.76 -14.44 -23.00
C ARG A 488 14.18 -13.02 -22.67
N LEU A 489 14.06 -12.67 -21.40
CA LEU A 489 14.61 -11.43 -20.85
C LEU A 489 15.77 -11.74 -19.91
N LYS A 490 16.86 -10.99 -20.03
CA LYS A 490 17.98 -11.01 -19.08
C LYS A 490 18.22 -9.58 -18.65
N THR A 491 17.99 -9.29 -17.36
CA THR A 491 18.16 -7.96 -16.79
C THR A 491 19.26 -7.96 -15.77
N PHE A 492 20.23 -7.10 -15.95
CA PHE A 492 21.24 -6.76 -14.94
C PHE A 492 21.05 -5.30 -14.50
N GLU A 493 21.02 -5.06 -13.19
CA GLU A 493 20.90 -3.73 -12.61
C GLU A 493 21.98 -3.53 -11.55
N ALA A 494 22.65 -2.37 -11.57
CA ALA A 494 23.65 -1.97 -10.59
C ALA A 494 23.48 -0.50 -10.26
N ASN A 495 23.16 -0.21 -8.99
CA ASN A 495 22.94 1.15 -8.48
C ASN A 495 23.89 1.38 -7.30
N HIS A 496 24.77 2.35 -7.43
CA HIS A 496 25.75 2.69 -6.41
C HIS A 496 25.71 4.17 -6.10
N SER A 497 25.77 4.52 -4.82
CA SER A 497 25.93 5.91 -4.42
C SER A 497 26.76 6.05 -3.15
N ALA A 498 27.37 7.23 -3.02
CA ALA A 498 28.06 7.63 -1.82
C ALA A 498 27.68 9.08 -1.48
N ASN A 499 27.41 9.32 -0.21
CA ASN A 499 27.13 10.67 0.27
C ASN A 499 27.87 10.98 1.58
N ILE A 500 28.05 12.27 1.85
CA ILE A 500 28.65 12.75 3.08
C ILE A 500 27.65 13.68 3.77
N GLY A 501 27.17 13.28 4.93
CA GLY A 501 26.27 14.10 5.75
C GLY A 501 27.05 14.98 6.75
N PHE A 502 26.72 16.26 6.82
CA PHE A 502 27.19 17.18 7.87
C PHE A 502 26.04 18.06 8.34
N SER A 503 26.03 18.35 9.64
CA SER A 503 24.95 19.09 10.28
C SER A 503 25.45 20.35 10.96
N THR A 504 24.69 21.43 10.85
CA THR A 504 24.97 22.71 11.54
C THR A 504 23.66 23.44 11.87
N LYS A 505 23.47 23.84 13.12
CA LYS A 505 22.31 24.63 13.59
C LYS A 505 20.95 24.11 13.13
N GLY A 506 20.74 22.77 13.22
CA GLY A 506 19.48 22.13 12.81
C GLY A 506 19.39 21.81 11.32
N TRP A 507 20.28 22.29 10.48
CA TRP A 507 20.41 21.95 9.08
C TRP A 507 21.33 20.75 8.88
N THR A 508 20.94 19.84 8.00
CA THR A 508 21.79 18.73 7.55
C THR A 508 21.91 18.78 6.03
N PHE A 509 23.11 18.84 5.54
CA PHE A 509 23.46 18.82 4.13
C PHE A 509 24.04 17.47 3.77
N THR A 510 23.61 16.92 2.64
CA THR A 510 24.01 15.58 2.19
C THR A 510 24.31 15.62 0.69
N PRO A 511 25.48 16.13 0.26
CA PRO A 511 25.92 15.94 -1.11
C PRO A 511 26.12 14.45 -1.40
N GLU A 512 25.61 14.02 -2.54
CA GLU A 512 25.62 12.64 -3.00
C GLU A 512 26.10 12.56 -4.45
N VAL A 513 26.87 11.55 -4.76
CA VAL A 513 27.17 11.15 -6.13
C VAL A 513 26.79 9.70 -6.31
N GLY A 514 26.29 9.35 -7.47
CA GLY A 514 25.87 7.99 -7.73
C GLY A 514 25.81 7.66 -9.21
N PHE A 515 25.60 6.39 -9.47
CA PHE A 515 25.50 5.81 -10.79
C PHE A 515 24.46 4.70 -10.79
N ASN A 516 23.45 4.84 -11.66
CA ASN A 516 22.45 3.81 -11.91
C ASN A 516 22.70 3.22 -13.30
N PHE A 517 22.78 1.90 -13.37
CA PHE A 517 22.96 1.15 -14.58
C PHE A 517 21.94 0.02 -14.67
N LYS A 518 21.26 -0.09 -15.81
CA LYS A 518 20.38 -1.23 -16.11
C LYS A 518 20.60 -1.64 -17.56
N SER A 519 20.83 -2.92 -17.78
CA SER A 519 20.91 -3.52 -19.12
C SER A 519 19.93 -4.68 -19.19
N THR A 520 19.04 -4.64 -20.18
CA THR A 520 18.07 -5.70 -20.44
C THR A 520 18.24 -6.18 -21.87
N ASN A 521 18.37 -7.49 -22.05
CA ASN A 521 18.35 -8.13 -23.36
C ASN A 521 17.02 -8.86 -23.53
N LEU A 522 16.33 -8.56 -24.63
CA LEU A 522 15.12 -9.23 -25.09
C LEU A 522 15.45 -10.04 -26.34
N VAL A 523 15.26 -11.33 -26.25
CA VAL A 523 15.27 -12.22 -27.42
C VAL A 523 13.89 -12.84 -27.51
N SER A 524 13.26 -12.74 -28.70
CA SER A 524 11.95 -13.35 -28.91
C SER A 524 11.76 -13.82 -30.32
N ASP A 525 11.01 -14.92 -30.48
CA ASP A 525 10.72 -15.54 -31.77
C ASP A 525 9.26 -16.04 -31.77
N LEU A 526 8.55 -15.78 -32.88
CA LEU A 526 7.25 -16.36 -33.17
C LEU A 526 7.41 -17.45 -34.22
N SER A 527 6.86 -18.63 -33.98
CA SER A 527 6.99 -19.79 -34.87
C SER A 527 5.64 -20.49 -35.09
N ASN A 528 5.46 -21.05 -36.28
CA ASN A 528 4.36 -21.99 -36.53
C ASN A 528 4.91 -23.42 -36.36
N ILE A 529 4.42 -24.11 -35.34
CA ILE A 529 4.90 -25.44 -34.98
C ILE A 529 4.31 -26.54 -35.88
N THR A 530 3.14 -26.29 -36.46
CA THR A 530 2.46 -27.27 -37.34
C THR A 530 3.23 -27.47 -38.66
N THR A 531 3.74 -26.39 -39.25
CA THR A 531 4.49 -26.44 -40.51
C THR A 531 6.01 -26.50 -40.32
N ILE A 532 6.46 -26.35 -39.04
CA ILE A 532 7.90 -26.24 -38.68
C ILE A 532 8.58 -25.07 -39.41
N ASP A 533 7.80 -24.05 -39.75
CA ASP A 533 8.33 -22.88 -40.47
C ASP A 533 8.86 -21.84 -39.47
N VAL A 534 10.11 -21.45 -39.67
CA VAL A 534 10.64 -20.22 -39.03
C VAL A 534 10.02 -19.03 -39.75
N LEU A 535 9.23 -18.27 -39.06
CA LEU A 535 8.62 -17.07 -39.61
C LEU A 535 9.68 -16.02 -39.95
N PRO A 536 9.41 -15.10 -40.90
CA PRO A 536 10.33 -14.04 -41.27
C PRO A 536 10.84 -13.23 -40.07
N THR A 537 12.05 -12.64 -40.21
CA THR A 537 12.71 -11.88 -39.12
C THR A 537 11.88 -10.74 -38.51
N GLN A 538 10.81 -10.31 -39.19
CA GLN A 538 9.86 -9.33 -38.63
C GLN A 538 9.11 -9.81 -37.34
N TYR A 539 9.15 -11.11 -37.06
CA TYR A 539 8.55 -11.73 -35.86
C TYR A 539 9.58 -12.08 -34.81
N SER A 540 10.84 -11.66 -35.01
CA SER A 540 11.92 -11.91 -34.07
C SER A 540 12.49 -10.60 -33.55
N ASN A 541 12.97 -10.60 -32.31
CA ASN A 541 13.67 -9.49 -31.68
C ASN A 541 14.99 -9.98 -31.06
N ASP A 542 16.05 -9.17 -31.15
CA ASP A 542 17.31 -9.33 -30.41
C ASP A 542 17.73 -7.95 -29.89
N LEU A 543 16.88 -7.42 -28.99
CA LEU A 543 16.97 -6.04 -28.51
C LEU A 543 17.78 -5.96 -27.21
N LYS A 544 18.85 -5.16 -27.26
CA LYS A 544 19.56 -4.72 -26.05
C LYS A 544 19.16 -3.31 -25.68
N TYR A 545 18.62 -3.16 -24.47
CA TYR A 545 18.22 -1.87 -23.91
C TYR A 545 19.10 -1.55 -22.71
N THR A 546 19.85 -0.45 -22.78
CA THR A 546 20.80 -0.05 -21.74
C THR A 546 20.48 1.35 -21.25
N THR A 547 20.41 1.54 -19.94
CA THR A 547 20.33 2.84 -19.29
C THR A 547 21.54 3.03 -18.39
N ALA A 548 22.21 4.18 -18.51
CA ALA A 548 23.32 4.57 -17.65
C ALA A 548 23.10 6.00 -17.20
N THR A 549 22.89 6.19 -15.88
CA THR A 549 22.53 7.47 -15.29
C THR A 549 23.48 7.81 -14.15
N PRO A 550 24.67 8.40 -14.45
CA PRO A 550 25.44 9.07 -13.42
C PRO A 550 24.67 10.30 -12.94
N TYR A 551 24.73 10.56 -11.64
CA TYR A 551 24.06 11.71 -11.05
C TYR A 551 24.84 12.31 -9.90
N GLY A 552 24.58 13.61 -9.67
CA GLY A 552 24.96 14.33 -8.47
C GLY A 552 23.70 14.91 -7.80
N SER A 553 23.64 14.89 -6.50
CA SER A 553 22.50 15.40 -5.76
C SER A 553 22.93 16.14 -4.49
N LEU A 554 22.14 17.14 -4.09
CA LEU A 554 22.27 17.79 -2.79
C LEU A 554 20.98 17.56 -1.99
N GLY A 555 21.09 16.78 -0.93
CA GLY A 555 20.04 16.65 0.08
C GLY A 555 20.17 17.75 1.13
N VAL A 556 19.06 18.40 1.49
CA VAL A 556 18.99 19.43 2.53
C VAL A 556 17.85 19.08 3.47
N ASN A 557 18.15 18.92 4.75
CA ASN A 557 17.15 18.66 5.78
C ASN A 557 17.25 19.72 6.88
N TYR A 558 16.10 20.10 7.42
CA TYR A 558 16.00 20.98 8.58
C TYR A 558 14.91 20.47 9.51
N LYS A 559 15.17 20.47 10.80
CA LYS A 559 14.19 20.12 11.81
C LYS A 559 14.38 20.98 13.05
N ASN A 560 13.25 21.51 13.54
CA ASN A 560 13.11 22.06 14.88
C ASN A 560 11.75 21.64 15.46
N ASP A 561 11.31 22.24 16.56
CA ASP A 561 10.06 21.88 17.22
C ASP A 561 8.81 22.15 16.34
N ALA A 562 8.86 23.15 15.48
CA ALA A 562 7.73 23.58 14.64
C ALA A 562 7.89 23.16 13.17
N TRP A 563 9.11 23.15 12.64
CA TRP A 563 9.38 22.96 11.22
C TRP A 563 10.13 21.67 10.94
N MET A 564 9.73 21.00 9.86
CA MET A 564 10.45 19.89 9.24
C MET A 564 10.54 20.13 7.74
N LEU A 565 11.75 20.17 7.19
CA LEU A 565 12.01 20.39 5.77
C LEU A 565 12.87 19.26 5.22
N TYR A 566 12.48 18.73 4.07
CA TYR A 566 13.31 17.88 3.21
C TYR A 566 13.37 18.50 1.83
N ALA A 567 14.55 18.64 1.30
CA ALA A 567 14.72 18.98 -0.10
C ALA A 567 15.82 18.11 -0.70
N ASN A 568 15.64 17.69 -1.93
CA ASN A 568 16.63 16.93 -2.69
C ASN A 568 16.71 17.51 -4.11
N PHE A 569 17.92 17.76 -4.59
CA PHE A 569 18.20 18.44 -5.84
C PHE A 569 19.11 17.58 -6.74
N PRO A 570 18.62 16.46 -7.32
CA PRO A 570 19.41 15.63 -8.22
C PRO A 570 19.54 16.28 -9.61
N VAL A 571 20.72 16.17 -10.17
CA VAL A 571 21.02 16.40 -11.58
C VAL A 571 21.45 15.04 -12.16
N ASN A 572 20.66 14.53 -13.08
CA ASN A 572 20.85 13.22 -13.70
C ASN A 572 21.33 13.38 -15.15
N SER A 573 22.36 12.65 -15.55
CA SER A 573 22.74 12.50 -16.95
C SER A 573 22.22 11.18 -17.48
N ASN A 574 21.09 11.21 -18.18
CA ASN A 574 20.40 10.03 -18.67
C ASN A 574 20.96 9.62 -20.04
N ASN A 575 21.65 8.50 -20.10
CA ASN A 575 22.17 7.91 -21.32
C ASN A 575 21.43 6.60 -21.57
N ILE A 576 20.58 6.59 -22.58
CA ILE A 576 19.72 5.45 -22.91
C ILE A 576 20.03 5.00 -24.31
N LYS A 577 20.17 3.71 -24.51
CA LYS A 577 20.47 3.11 -25.80
C LYS A 577 19.62 1.86 -26.01
N ALA A 578 18.99 1.77 -27.18
CA ALA A 578 18.24 0.62 -27.65
C ALA A 578 18.84 0.16 -28.98
N GLU A 579 19.34 -1.06 -29.05
CA GLU A 579 20.01 -1.64 -30.23
C GLU A 579 19.40 -3.01 -30.53
N ASP A 580 18.91 -3.18 -31.77
CA ASP A 580 18.46 -4.46 -32.30
C ASP A 580 19.18 -4.71 -33.64
N PRO A 581 20.21 -5.59 -33.66
CA PRO A 581 20.98 -5.86 -34.85
C PRO A 581 20.16 -6.62 -35.92
N LEU A 582 19.17 -7.42 -35.55
CA LEU A 582 18.31 -8.14 -36.51
C LEU A 582 17.46 -7.16 -37.33
N ARG A 583 17.12 -6.04 -36.73
CA ARG A 583 16.21 -5.03 -37.32
C ARG A 583 16.98 -3.78 -37.77
N LEU A 584 18.29 -3.75 -37.61
CA LEU A 584 19.15 -2.58 -37.86
C LEU A 584 18.68 -1.31 -37.11
N VAL A 585 18.12 -1.48 -35.90
CA VAL A 585 17.64 -0.38 -35.08
C VAL A 585 18.72 0.06 -34.12
N SER A 586 18.97 1.37 -34.07
CA SER A 586 19.78 2.00 -33.04
C SER A 586 19.12 3.32 -32.63
N LYS A 587 18.60 3.39 -31.42
CA LYS A 587 17.97 4.59 -30.84
C LYS A 587 18.74 5.01 -29.60
N SER A 588 18.90 6.31 -29.39
CA SER A 588 19.56 6.80 -28.18
C SER A 588 18.91 8.09 -27.66
N VAL A 589 18.96 8.27 -26.35
CA VAL A 589 18.61 9.50 -25.67
C VAL A 589 19.74 9.87 -24.73
N ASN A 590 20.29 11.08 -24.92
CA ASN A 590 21.27 11.66 -24.02
C ASN A 590 20.70 12.98 -23.48
N LYS A 591 20.28 12.98 -22.21
CA LYS A 591 19.56 14.13 -21.63
C LYS A 591 19.95 14.37 -20.18
N VAL A 592 20.35 15.60 -19.90
CA VAL A 592 20.55 16.06 -18.52
C VAL A 592 19.20 16.54 -17.98
N THR A 593 18.81 16.04 -16.82
CA THR A 593 17.56 16.42 -16.15
C THR A 593 17.84 16.91 -14.74
N PHE A 594 17.06 17.92 -14.32
CA PHE A 594 17.02 18.40 -12.95
C PHE A 594 15.67 18.00 -12.33
N GLU A 595 15.70 17.23 -11.23
CA GLU A 595 14.52 16.57 -10.67
C GLU A 595 14.33 16.89 -9.18
N PRO A 596 14.11 18.18 -8.84
CA PRO A 596 13.97 18.60 -7.47
C PRO A 596 12.76 17.98 -6.79
N SER A 597 12.92 17.66 -5.52
CA SER A 597 11.83 17.30 -4.63
C SER A 597 11.93 18.08 -3.33
N VAL A 598 10.81 18.64 -2.88
CA VAL A 598 10.72 19.43 -1.65
C VAL A 598 9.52 18.96 -0.85
N PHE A 599 9.72 18.82 0.44
CA PHE A 599 8.67 18.60 1.44
C PHE A 599 8.91 19.56 2.60
N ALA A 600 7.88 20.28 3.01
CA ALA A 600 7.92 21.11 4.20
C ALA A 600 6.67 20.86 5.05
N GLN A 601 6.87 20.72 6.36
CA GLN A 601 5.81 20.57 7.35
C GLN A 601 5.99 21.62 8.46
N TYR A 602 4.88 22.22 8.83
CA TYR A 602 4.79 23.13 9.95
C TYR A 602 3.78 22.64 10.98
N THR A 603 4.22 22.49 12.23
CA THR A 603 3.37 22.09 13.36
C THR A 603 3.00 23.34 14.14
N PHE A 604 1.72 23.58 14.36
CA PHE A 604 1.21 24.74 15.06
C PHE A 604 0.01 24.39 15.94
N ALA A 605 -0.30 25.26 16.91
CA ALA A 605 -1.44 25.11 17.81
C ALA A 605 -1.56 23.70 18.42
N SER A 606 -0.43 23.13 18.83
CA SER A 606 -0.26 21.83 19.52
C SER A 606 -0.75 20.59 18.77
N PHE A 607 -1.82 20.67 17.97
CA PHE A 607 -2.48 19.53 17.34
C PHE A 607 -2.58 19.63 15.81
N TRP A 608 -2.15 20.75 15.23
CA TRP A 608 -2.25 20.97 13.79
C TRP A 608 -0.90 20.81 13.11
N LYS A 609 -0.93 20.17 11.95
CA LYS A 609 0.21 20.10 11.04
C LYS A 609 -0.25 20.52 9.64
N ALA A 610 0.49 21.41 9.02
CA ALA A 610 0.33 21.73 7.61
C ALA A 610 1.57 21.27 6.87
N SER A 611 1.42 20.60 5.74
CA SER A 611 2.54 20.21 4.91
C SER A 611 2.29 20.53 3.45
N VAL A 612 3.38 20.77 2.73
CA VAL A 612 3.42 20.98 1.29
C VAL A 612 4.51 20.09 0.71
N ASN A 613 4.27 19.55 -0.47
CA ASN A 613 5.27 18.83 -1.24
C ASN A 613 5.20 19.23 -2.70
N ALA A 614 6.36 19.26 -3.38
CA ALA A 614 6.46 19.44 -4.81
C ALA A 614 7.61 18.61 -5.35
N ASN A 615 7.43 18.04 -6.53
CA ASN A 615 8.48 17.31 -7.21
C ASN A 615 8.38 17.43 -8.73
N ILE A 616 9.53 17.25 -9.38
CA ILE A 616 9.66 17.06 -10.82
C ILE A 616 10.42 15.76 -11.00
N ASN A 617 9.92 14.87 -11.86
CA ASN A 617 10.64 13.67 -12.24
C ASN A 617 10.50 13.40 -13.74
N ASN A 618 11.55 12.83 -14.34
CA ASN A 618 11.56 12.40 -15.72
C ASN A 618 11.64 10.88 -15.77
N ASN A 619 10.78 10.28 -16.57
CA ASN A 619 10.80 8.86 -16.86
C ASN A 619 11.02 8.69 -18.36
N PHE A 620 11.86 7.75 -18.70
CA PHE A 620 12.08 7.34 -20.07
C PHE A 620 11.46 5.97 -20.28
N GLY A 621 11.10 5.67 -21.54
CA GLY A 621 10.55 4.36 -21.89
C GLY A 621 11.49 3.24 -21.46
N GLU A 622 10.91 2.09 -21.21
CA GLU A 622 11.64 0.85 -20.95
C GLU A 622 11.72 -0.02 -22.20
N ILE A 623 12.35 -1.18 -22.12
CA ILE A 623 12.54 -2.09 -23.23
C ILE A 623 11.23 -2.50 -23.93
N ASN A 624 10.11 -2.55 -23.20
CA ASN A 624 8.77 -2.81 -23.74
C ASN A 624 8.24 -1.71 -24.68
N THR A 625 8.88 -0.57 -24.74
CA THR A 625 8.54 0.54 -25.63
C THR A 625 9.54 0.69 -26.80
N ALA A 626 10.51 -0.21 -26.92
CA ALA A 626 11.61 -0.09 -27.85
C ALA A 626 11.72 -1.23 -28.88
N TYR A 627 11.11 -2.39 -28.63
CA TYR A 627 11.12 -3.52 -29.55
C TYR A 627 10.32 -3.21 -30.82
N SER A 628 10.77 -3.68 -31.97
CA SER A 628 10.16 -3.38 -33.26
C SER A 628 9.79 -4.63 -34.09
N GLY A 629 10.18 -5.82 -33.66
CA GLY A 629 9.66 -7.08 -34.20
C GLY A 629 8.29 -7.40 -33.60
N PHE A 630 7.41 -7.99 -34.36
CA PHE A 630 6.10 -8.39 -33.85
C PHE A 630 6.22 -9.38 -32.69
N LEU A 631 5.52 -9.11 -31.60
CA LEU A 631 5.46 -9.93 -30.41
C LEU A 631 4.00 -10.23 -30.08
N MET A 632 3.66 -11.50 -30.01
CA MET A 632 2.35 -11.96 -29.56
C MET A 632 2.33 -11.94 -28.02
N ASN A 633 1.89 -10.81 -27.44
CA ASN A 633 1.81 -10.64 -25.98
C ASN A 633 0.71 -11.50 -25.36
N SER A 634 -0.36 -11.72 -26.11
CA SER A 634 -1.52 -12.54 -25.75
C SER A 634 -2.10 -13.16 -27.00
N PRO A 635 -2.89 -14.22 -26.88
CA PRO A 635 -3.51 -14.86 -28.03
C PRO A 635 -4.39 -13.93 -28.89
N ASN A 636 -4.92 -12.87 -28.33
CA ASN A 636 -5.74 -11.87 -29.02
C ASN A 636 -4.99 -10.57 -29.34
N GLY A 637 -3.67 -10.51 -29.17
CA GLY A 637 -2.89 -9.30 -29.37
C GLY A 637 -1.47 -9.58 -29.88
N ILE A 638 -1.15 -9.02 -31.03
CA ILE A 638 0.22 -8.99 -31.54
C ILE A 638 0.64 -7.53 -31.73
N ASN A 639 1.77 -7.15 -31.18
CA ASN A 639 2.23 -5.78 -31.14
C ASN A 639 3.66 -5.64 -31.64
N ALA A 640 3.93 -4.52 -32.29
CA ALA A 640 5.28 -4.05 -32.61
C ALA A 640 5.30 -2.54 -32.44
N MET A 641 6.41 -2.00 -31.96
CA MET A 641 6.61 -0.56 -31.97
C MET A 641 7.11 -0.11 -33.31
N ASP A 642 6.63 1.04 -33.78
CA ASP A 642 7.16 1.62 -35.01
C ASP A 642 8.66 1.88 -34.84
N ILE A 643 9.43 1.41 -35.82
CA ILE A 643 10.87 1.56 -35.86
C ILE A 643 11.32 3.04 -35.82
N ASN A 644 10.47 3.95 -36.31
CA ASN A 644 10.74 5.40 -36.34
C ASN A 644 10.35 6.13 -35.04
N ASN A 645 9.52 5.52 -34.18
CA ASN A 645 9.14 6.16 -32.94
C ASN A 645 10.34 6.41 -32.02
N PRO A 646 10.48 7.62 -31.44
CA PRO A 646 11.52 7.89 -30.47
C PRO A 646 11.30 7.08 -29.17
N ILE A 647 12.34 7.00 -28.34
CA ILE A 647 12.19 6.49 -26.97
C ILE A 647 11.21 7.41 -26.22
N PRO A 648 10.18 6.86 -25.57
CA PRO A 648 9.21 7.65 -24.81
C PRO A 648 9.87 8.49 -23.73
N GLN A 649 9.44 9.73 -23.59
CA GLN A 649 9.84 10.64 -22.54
C GLN A 649 8.62 11.18 -21.82
N ASN A 650 8.65 11.13 -20.50
CA ASN A 650 7.58 11.61 -19.64
C ASN A 650 8.17 12.52 -18.56
N ASN A 651 7.75 13.79 -18.55
CA ASN A 651 8.08 14.77 -17.51
C ASN A 651 6.86 14.98 -16.63
N ASN A 652 6.94 14.56 -15.39
CA ASN A 652 5.86 14.69 -14.42
C ASN A 652 6.20 15.77 -13.38
N LYS A 653 5.32 16.74 -13.25
CA LYS A 653 5.37 17.78 -12.23
C LYS A 653 4.21 17.56 -11.27
N SER A 654 4.48 17.50 -9.99
CA SER A 654 3.41 17.37 -9.01
C SER A 654 3.61 18.31 -7.81
N ALA A 655 2.49 18.78 -7.27
CA ALA A 655 2.45 19.55 -6.04
C ALA A 655 1.28 19.08 -5.18
N GLY A 656 1.46 19.10 -3.86
CA GLY A 656 0.42 18.69 -2.93
C GLY A 656 0.48 19.49 -1.64
N THR A 657 -0.68 19.58 -0.98
CA THR A 657 -0.80 20.19 0.35
C THR A 657 -1.62 19.27 1.24
N ARG A 658 -1.29 19.25 2.51
CA ARG A 658 -2.03 18.50 3.53
C ARG A 658 -2.18 19.33 4.79
N LEU A 659 -3.39 19.36 5.32
CA LEU A 659 -3.72 19.90 6.63
C LEU A 659 -4.19 18.76 7.51
N GLU A 660 -3.60 18.62 8.67
CA GLU A 660 -3.87 17.54 9.62
C GLU A 660 -4.15 18.13 11.01
N TYR A 661 -5.23 17.68 11.61
CA TYR A 661 -5.55 17.92 13.03
C TYR A 661 -5.54 16.60 13.77
N ARG A 662 -4.84 16.56 14.90
CA ARG A 662 -4.67 15.34 15.66
C ARG A 662 -4.64 15.62 17.14
N ASN A 663 -5.72 15.30 17.81
CA ASN A 663 -5.83 15.47 19.22
C ASN A 663 -6.12 14.13 19.93
N PRO A 664 -5.09 13.46 20.48
CA PRO A 664 -5.25 12.19 21.18
C PRO A 664 -6.05 12.33 22.49
N LEU A 665 -6.17 13.53 23.04
CA LEU A 665 -6.91 13.78 24.29
C LEU A 665 -8.43 13.68 24.11
N ASN A 666 -8.93 14.13 22.95
CA ASN A 666 -10.35 14.04 22.61
C ASN A 666 -10.65 12.96 21.55
N ASN A 667 -9.60 12.20 21.15
CA ASN A 667 -9.67 11.11 20.17
C ASN A 667 -10.23 11.55 18.81
N LEU A 668 -9.95 12.79 18.39
CA LEU A 668 -10.38 13.35 17.12
C LEU A 668 -9.20 13.47 16.16
N PHE A 669 -9.38 12.93 14.96
CA PHE A 669 -8.42 12.95 13.88
C PHE A 669 -9.12 13.52 12.65
N PHE A 670 -8.45 14.43 11.94
CA PHE A 670 -8.96 15.03 10.74
C PHE A 670 -7.82 15.32 9.78
N ASN A 671 -8.01 15.04 8.48
CA ASN A 671 -7.05 15.42 7.45
C ASN A 671 -7.75 15.89 6.18
N ILE A 672 -7.13 16.83 5.50
CA ILE A 672 -7.50 17.27 4.15
C ILE A 672 -6.22 17.23 3.31
N ASN A 673 -6.33 16.66 2.10
CA ASN A 673 -5.25 16.59 1.15
C ASN A 673 -5.71 17.17 -0.19
N TYR A 674 -4.82 17.88 -0.86
CA TYR A 674 -4.94 18.25 -2.25
C TYR A 674 -3.67 17.87 -3.00
N ARG A 675 -3.80 17.31 -4.18
CA ARG A 675 -2.68 17.01 -5.06
C ARG A 675 -3.02 17.37 -6.50
N PHE A 676 -2.07 18.06 -7.13
CA PHE A 676 -2.05 18.33 -8.56
C PHE A 676 -0.90 17.59 -9.22
N SER A 677 -1.09 17.06 -10.42
CA SER A 677 0.01 16.58 -11.27
C SER A 677 -0.25 16.89 -12.74
N ASP A 678 0.84 17.21 -13.45
CA ASP A 678 0.90 17.39 -14.90
C ASP A 678 2.00 16.49 -15.46
N ALA A 679 1.61 15.49 -16.23
CA ALA A 679 2.51 14.58 -16.92
C ALA A 679 2.55 14.92 -18.41
N LYS A 680 3.65 15.55 -18.84
CA LYS A 680 3.92 15.81 -20.26
C LYS A 680 4.59 14.59 -20.88
N ARG A 681 4.06 14.09 -22.00
CA ARG A 681 4.57 12.94 -22.77
C ARG A 681 4.80 13.32 -24.23
N ASN A 682 5.79 12.68 -24.88
CA ASN A 682 6.08 12.89 -26.30
C ASN A 682 5.37 11.88 -27.23
N LEU A 683 4.80 10.81 -26.66
CA LEU A 683 4.07 9.81 -27.42
C LEU A 683 2.65 9.66 -26.85
N ILE A 684 1.69 9.42 -27.74
CA ILE A 684 0.31 9.10 -27.39
C ILE A 684 -0.08 7.77 -28.04
N SER A 685 -0.76 6.91 -27.29
CA SER A 685 -1.22 5.62 -27.79
C SER A 685 -2.47 5.77 -28.67
N ASN A 686 -2.51 5.00 -29.76
CA ASN A 686 -3.60 4.92 -30.70
C ASN A 686 -3.98 3.46 -30.92
N PRO A 687 -4.90 2.89 -30.14
CA PRO A 687 -5.43 1.56 -30.40
C PRO A 687 -6.27 1.56 -31.69
N ILE A 688 -5.97 0.60 -32.58
CA ILE A 688 -6.76 0.31 -33.79
C ILE A 688 -7.52 -0.99 -33.50
N ILE A 689 -8.84 -0.95 -33.60
CA ILE A 689 -9.72 -2.08 -33.29
C ILE A 689 -10.36 -2.58 -34.58
N ASN A 690 -10.13 -3.86 -34.92
CA ASN A 690 -10.76 -4.48 -36.07
C ASN A 690 -12.19 -4.97 -35.77
N ASP A 691 -12.92 -5.44 -36.82
CA ASP A 691 -14.32 -5.87 -36.71
C ASP A 691 -14.56 -7.03 -35.73
N ALA A 692 -13.55 -7.87 -35.50
CA ALA A 692 -13.58 -8.98 -34.53
C ALA A 692 -13.19 -8.56 -33.09
N GLY A 693 -12.86 -7.26 -32.88
CA GLY A 693 -12.47 -6.72 -31.57
C GLY A 693 -11.00 -6.93 -31.20
N TYR A 694 -10.15 -7.36 -32.15
CA TYR A 694 -8.70 -7.44 -31.91
C TYR A 694 -8.08 -6.04 -31.98
N THR A 695 -7.16 -5.78 -31.05
CA THR A 695 -6.51 -4.48 -30.92
C THR A 695 -5.05 -4.53 -31.36
N THR A 696 -4.69 -3.64 -32.30
CA THR A 696 -3.30 -3.32 -32.63
C THR A 696 -2.95 -1.98 -32.02
N LEU A 697 -1.91 -1.93 -31.18
CA LEU A 697 -1.48 -0.72 -30.53
C LEU A 697 -0.42 0.01 -31.37
N GLN A 698 -0.74 1.22 -31.80
CA GLN A 698 0.18 2.14 -32.45
C GLN A 698 0.52 3.30 -31.51
N TYR A 699 1.62 4.02 -31.79
CA TYR A 699 1.99 5.24 -31.08
C TYR A 699 2.22 6.37 -32.07
N ILE A 700 1.71 7.53 -31.70
CA ILE A 700 1.84 8.76 -32.48
C ILE A 700 2.80 9.69 -31.72
N GLU A 701 3.82 10.22 -32.41
CA GLU A 701 4.71 11.22 -31.83
C GLU A 701 3.98 12.55 -31.78
N GLN A 702 3.51 12.88 -30.60
CA GLN A 702 2.80 14.13 -30.30
C GLN A 702 2.94 14.47 -28.81
N ASP A 703 3.36 15.72 -28.56
CA ASP A 703 3.34 16.23 -27.20
C ASP A 703 1.92 16.24 -26.64
N ASN A 704 1.73 15.63 -25.47
CA ASN A 704 0.44 15.57 -24.80
C ASN A 704 0.59 15.70 -23.29
N HIS A 705 -0.50 16.09 -22.61
CA HIS A 705 -0.54 16.31 -21.19
C HIS A 705 -1.62 15.46 -20.53
N ILE A 706 -1.27 14.86 -19.39
CA ILE A 706 -2.24 14.25 -18.47
C ILE A 706 -2.29 15.10 -17.22
N LEU A 707 -3.41 15.79 -17.04
CA LEU A 707 -3.66 16.63 -15.88
C LEU A 707 -4.51 15.88 -14.86
N ASN A 708 -4.03 15.82 -13.63
CA ASN A 708 -4.75 15.18 -12.54
C ASN A 708 -4.88 16.11 -11.33
N ASN A 709 -6.12 16.21 -10.79
CA ASN A 709 -6.43 16.92 -9.55
C ASN A 709 -7.11 15.95 -8.60
N SER A 710 -6.57 15.80 -7.42
CA SER A 710 -7.08 14.92 -6.37
C SER A 710 -7.33 15.69 -5.08
N TYR A 711 -8.52 15.53 -4.53
CA TYR A 711 -8.91 16.07 -3.22
C TYR A 711 -9.36 14.92 -2.33
N SER A 712 -8.91 14.92 -1.07
CA SER A 712 -9.45 13.98 -0.09
C SER A 712 -9.57 14.62 1.28
N ALA A 713 -10.57 14.20 2.03
CA ALA A 713 -10.78 14.59 3.41
C ALA A 713 -11.24 13.38 4.22
N GLU A 714 -10.76 13.28 5.44
CA GLU A 714 -11.15 12.24 6.38
C GLU A 714 -11.29 12.83 7.78
N VAL A 715 -12.31 12.40 8.49
CA VAL A 715 -12.51 12.67 9.90
C VAL A 715 -12.80 11.36 10.63
N GLY A 716 -12.06 11.09 11.71
CA GLY A 716 -12.23 9.92 12.54
C GLY A 716 -12.33 10.33 14.01
N LYS A 717 -13.23 9.69 14.75
CA LYS A 717 -13.39 9.92 16.18
C LYS A 717 -13.70 8.63 16.94
N TYR A 718 -12.99 8.43 18.02
CA TYR A 718 -13.34 7.42 19.00
C TYR A 718 -14.15 8.05 20.15
N PHE A 719 -15.25 7.41 20.49
CA PHE A 719 -16.16 7.80 21.57
C PHE A 719 -16.01 6.81 22.74
N PRO A 720 -15.17 7.10 23.76
CA PRO A 720 -14.86 6.14 24.82
C PRO A 720 -16.08 5.68 25.63
N LYS A 721 -17.03 6.59 25.90
CA LYS A 721 -18.26 6.28 26.63
C LYS A 721 -19.13 5.23 25.94
N PHE A 722 -19.10 5.21 24.61
CA PHE A 722 -19.90 4.30 23.76
C PHE A 722 -19.05 3.20 23.12
N LYS A 723 -17.75 3.13 23.44
CA LYS A 723 -16.77 2.21 22.80
C LYS A 723 -16.97 2.14 21.28
N THR A 724 -17.10 3.31 20.67
CA THR A 724 -17.43 3.45 19.24
C THR A 724 -16.32 4.17 18.53
N ASN A 725 -15.83 3.58 17.44
CA ASN A 725 -14.97 4.25 16.47
C ASN A 725 -15.81 4.55 15.23
N ALA A 726 -15.79 5.80 14.77
CA ALA A 726 -16.50 6.23 13.56
C ALA A 726 -15.57 7.09 12.70
N SER A 727 -15.58 6.87 11.39
CA SER A 727 -14.90 7.74 10.43
C SER A 727 -15.74 7.98 9.19
N LEU A 728 -15.55 9.17 8.62
CA LEU A 728 -16.12 9.59 7.35
C LEU A 728 -14.97 10.00 6.44
N SER A 729 -15.02 9.59 5.17
CA SER A 729 -14.03 9.96 4.17
C SER A 729 -14.72 10.45 2.90
N TYR A 730 -14.07 11.39 2.23
CA TYR A 730 -14.45 11.86 0.89
C TYR A 730 -13.21 11.95 0.02
N SER A 731 -13.33 11.53 -1.22
CA SER A 731 -12.31 11.76 -2.23
C SER A 731 -12.92 12.16 -3.57
N ASN A 732 -12.21 12.99 -4.31
CA ASN A 732 -12.53 13.36 -5.69
C ASN A 732 -11.25 13.39 -6.51
N ASN A 733 -11.25 12.68 -7.64
CA ASN A 733 -10.14 12.65 -8.59
C ASN A 733 -10.65 13.04 -9.96
N THR A 734 -10.04 14.09 -10.56
CA THR A 734 -10.37 14.56 -11.90
C THR A 734 -9.13 14.42 -12.78
N THR A 735 -9.24 13.65 -13.86
CA THR A 735 -8.19 13.45 -14.85
C THR A 735 -8.64 13.98 -16.20
N LYS A 736 -7.79 14.77 -16.86
CA LYS A 736 -7.96 15.22 -18.24
C LYS A 736 -6.78 14.78 -19.07
N SER A 737 -7.05 14.13 -20.22
CA SER A 737 -6.01 13.66 -21.16
C SER A 737 -6.55 13.67 -22.59
N ASP A 738 -5.64 13.88 -23.54
CA ASP A 738 -5.92 13.63 -24.95
C ASP A 738 -5.61 12.16 -25.26
N ALA A 739 -6.34 11.57 -26.21
CA ALA A 739 -6.23 10.17 -26.61
C ALA A 739 -6.58 10.01 -28.09
N PHE A 740 -6.25 8.86 -28.66
CA PHE A 740 -6.66 8.44 -29.99
C PHE A 740 -7.41 7.11 -29.93
N LEU A 741 -8.27 6.89 -30.89
CA LEU A 741 -8.94 5.62 -31.19
C LEU A 741 -9.16 5.56 -32.69
N ASP A 742 -8.69 4.51 -33.35
CA ASP A 742 -8.81 4.31 -34.79
C ASP A 742 -8.37 5.56 -35.62
N ASN A 743 -7.24 6.15 -35.25
CA ASN A 743 -6.66 7.41 -35.78
C ASN A 743 -7.47 8.69 -35.53
N GLU A 744 -8.52 8.63 -34.71
CA GLU A 744 -9.33 9.78 -34.37
C GLU A 744 -8.99 10.32 -32.99
N SER A 745 -8.69 11.62 -32.92
CA SER A 745 -8.33 12.27 -31.65
C SER A 745 -9.56 12.65 -30.84
N TYR A 746 -9.48 12.52 -29.54
CA TYR A 746 -10.49 12.97 -28.59
C TYR A 746 -9.86 13.40 -27.26
N THR A 747 -10.55 14.25 -26.50
CA THR A 747 -10.18 14.60 -25.14
C THR A 747 -11.06 13.82 -24.16
N ASN A 748 -10.44 13.13 -23.23
CA ASN A 748 -11.11 12.38 -22.17
C ASN A 748 -11.05 13.16 -20.84
N ASN A 749 -12.21 13.36 -20.21
CA ASN A 749 -12.36 13.94 -18.89
C ASN A 749 -13.02 12.92 -17.99
N ASN A 750 -12.32 12.48 -16.95
CA ASN A 750 -12.81 11.54 -15.98
C ASN A 750 -12.90 12.21 -14.60
N ASN A 751 -14.05 12.14 -13.96
CA ASN A 751 -14.26 12.60 -12.59
C ASN A 751 -14.79 11.45 -11.74
N SER A 752 -14.02 11.06 -10.72
CA SER A 752 -14.39 10.01 -9.78
C SER A 752 -14.50 10.58 -8.37
N GLN A 753 -15.64 10.37 -7.75
CA GLN A 753 -15.95 10.76 -6.38
C GLN A 753 -16.24 9.53 -5.53
N SER A 754 -15.83 9.56 -4.28
CA SER A 754 -16.13 8.49 -3.32
C SER A 754 -16.42 9.06 -1.94
N PHE A 755 -17.46 8.54 -1.29
CA PHE A 755 -17.80 8.77 0.11
C PHE A 755 -17.68 7.47 0.86
N GLY A 756 -16.97 7.48 1.99
CA GLY A 756 -16.80 6.32 2.85
C GLY A 756 -17.31 6.57 4.26
N VAL A 757 -17.91 5.54 4.85
CA VAL A 757 -18.33 5.50 6.25
C VAL A 757 -17.77 4.23 6.87
N LYS A 758 -17.06 4.37 8.00
CA LYS A 758 -16.64 3.23 8.84
C LYS A 758 -17.22 3.44 10.24
N PHE A 759 -17.78 2.39 10.80
CA PHE A 759 -18.38 2.40 12.10
C PHE A 759 -18.11 1.08 12.81
N ASN A 760 -17.55 1.16 14.01
CA ASN A 760 -17.28 0.00 14.82
C ASN A 760 -17.78 0.26 16.25
N ASN A 761 -18.60 -0.62 16.78
CA ASN A 761 -19.16 -0.51 18.11
C ASN A 761 -18.99 -1.79 18.92
N THR A 762 -18.43 -1.66 20.12
CA THR A 762 -18.25 -2.75 21.08
C THR A 762 -18.83 -2.41 22.46
N TYR A 763 -19.79 -1.48 22.52
CA TYR A 763 -20.39 -0.97 23.76
C TYR A 763 -21.20 -2.02 24.48
N PHE A 764 -22.03 -2.77 23.75
CA PHE A 764 -22.92 -3.76 24.34
C PHE A 764 -22.17 -5.04 24.72
N SER A 765 -22.41 -5.58 25.90
CA SER A 765 -21.81 -6.85 26.34
C SER A 765 -22.33 -8.06 25.58
N TRP A 766 -23.50 -7.94 24.95
CA TRP A 766 -24.21 -8.99 24.23
C TRP A 766 -24.12 -8.88 22.70
N MET A 767 -23.60 -7.75 22.18
CA MET A 767 -23.50 -7.51 20.74
C MET A 767 -22.30 -6.62 20.37
N SER A 768 -21.70 -6.85 19.22
CA SER A 768 -20.81 -5.90 18.53
C SER A 768 -21.19 -5.74 17.07
N VAL A 769 -20.88 -4.57 16.49
CA VAL A 769 -21.21 -4.23 15.12
C VAL A 769 -19.97 -3.64 14.42
N ASP A 770 -19.68 -4.15 13.23
CA ASP A 770 -18.69 -3.64 12.29
C ASP A 770 -19.40 -3.25 11.00
N TYR A 771 -19.31 -1.99 10.59
CA TYR A 771 -19.94 -1.50 9.38
C TYR A 771 -18.99 -0.67 8.55
N ASN A 772 -18.86 -1.03 7.27
CA ASN A 772 -18.17 -0.26 6.27
C ASN A 772 -19.09 -0.02 5.09
N ALA A 773 -19.19 1.22 4.62
CA ALA A 773 -19.92 1.56 3.41
C ALA A 773 -19.11 2.53 2.54
N SER A 774 -19.26 2.40 1.23
CA SER A 774 -18.69 3.30 0.26
C SER A 774 -19.69 3.55 -0.86
N PHE A 775 -19.92 4.82 -1.15
CA PHE A 775 -20.64 5.27 -2.34
C PHE A 775 -19.63 5.89 -3.31
N SER A 776 -19.64 5.47 -4.57
CA SER A 776 -18.79 6.01 -5.62
C SER A 776 -19.61 6.51 -6.79
N ARG A 777 -19.16 7.58 -7.43
CA ARG A 777 -19.70 8.10 -8.69
C ARG A 777 -18.54 8.42 -9.62
N THR A 778 -18.54 7.82 -10.79
CA THR A 778 -17.59 8.12 -11.86
C THR A 778 -18.36 8.68 -13.05
N ASN A 779 -17.92 9.83 -13.53
CA ASN A 779 -18.46 10.46 -14.72
C ASN A 779 -17.31 10.60 -15.73
N GLN A 780 -17.43 9.92 -16.85
CA GLN A 780 -16.47 9.96 -17.94
C GLN A 780 -17.11 10.66 -19.14
N LYS A 781 -16.44 11.68 -19.64
CA LYS A 781 -16.89 12.46 -20.79
C LYS A 781 -15.77 12.57 -21.81
N SER A 782 -16.00 12.05 -22.99
CA SER A 782 -15.12 12.22 -24.14
C SER A 782 -15.69 13.25 -25.11
N THR A 783 -14.82 14.11 -25.63
CA THR A 783 -15.20 15.17 -26.63
C THR A 783 -14.26 15.10 -27.83
N GLY A 784 -14.82 15.14 -29.03
CA GLY A 784 -14.12 14.93 -30.31
C GLY A 784 -15.01 14.11 -31.24
N LYS A 785 -14.44 13.35 -32.18
CA LYS A 785 -15.21 12.42 -33.01
C LYS A 785 -15.76 11.24 -32.19
N VAL A 786 -15.02 10.77 -31.17
CA VAL A 786 -15.51 9.81 -30.19
C VAL A 786 -16.26 10.59 -29.11
N ILE A 787 -17.58 10.56 -29.12
CA ILE A 787 -18.41 11.23 -28.11
C ILE A 787 -18.99 10.16 -27.20
N THR A 788 -18.54 10.13 -25.96
CA THR A 788 -19.13 9.29 -24.92
C THR A 788 -19.43 10.12 -23.68
N ASN A 789 -20.56 9.85 -23.07
CA ASN A 789 -20.89 10.37 -21.75
C ASN A 789 -21.37 9.17 -20.91
N ALA A 790 -20.53 8.68 -20.05
CA ALA A 790 -20.81 7.52 -19.23
C ALA A 790 -20.86 7.93 -17.76
N GLU A 791 -21.94 7.60 -17.10
CA GLU A 791 -22.07 7.74 -15.64
C GLU A 791 -22.18 6.37 -15.01
N ARG A 792 -21.36 6.15 -13.98
CA ARG A 792 -21.40 4.95 -13.15
C ARG A 792 -21.52 5.36 -11.69
N THR A 793 -22.46 4.78 -10.99
CA THR A 793 -22.54 4.86 -9.52
C THR A 793 -22.38 3.48 -8.91
N GLY A 794 -21.71 3.43 -7.80
CA GLY A 794 -21.48 2.21 -7.03
C GLY A 794 -21.84 2.45 -5.57
N PHE A 795 -22.49 1.47 -4.93
CA PHE A 795 -22.69 1.44 -3.50
C PHE A 795 -22.28 0.08 -2.99
N THR A 796 -21.29 0.07 -2.10
CA THR A 796 -20.83 -1.15 -1.45
C THR A 796 -20.98 -0.99 0.04
N HIS A 797 -21.43 -2.04 0.73
CA HIS A 797 -21.34 -2.09 2.17
C HIS A 797 -21.03 -3.50 2.67
N ASN A 798 -20.40 -3.55 3.81
CA ASN A 798 -20.16 -4.75 4.60
C ASN A 798 -20.67 -4.50 6.01
N LEU A 799 -21.58 -5.33 6.49
CA LEU A 799 -22.12 -5.32 7.83
C LEU A 799 -21.76 -6.63 8.52
N GLY A 800 -21.01 -6.56 9.60
CA GLY A 800 -20.77 -7.66 10.53
C GLY A 800 -21.49 -7.40 11.84
N VAL A 801 -22.35 -8.32 12.27
CA VAL A 801 -23.02 -8.27 13.58
C VAL A 801 -22.69 -9.54 14.33
N PHE A 802 -22.19 -9.40 15.55
CA PHE A 802 -21.86 -10.52 16.41
C PHE A 802 -22.66 -10.46 17.69
N PHE A 803 -23.41 -11.51 17.99
CA PHE A 803 -24.20 -11.69 19.19
C PHE A 803 -23.50 -12.63 20.17
N TYR A 804 -23.57 -12.31 21.45
CA TYR A 804 -22.99 -13.06 22.56
C TYR A 804 -24.10 -13.47 23.52
N PRO A 805 -24.96 -14.46 23.14
CA PRO A 805 -26.17 -14.78 23.90
C PRO A 805 -25.88 -15.31 25.31
N ILE A 806 -24.81 -16.07 25.43
CA ILE A 806 -24.27 -16.60 26.68
C ILE A 806 -22.74 -16.58 26.64
N GLU A 807 -22.12 -16.80 27.80
CA GLU A 807 -20.66 -16.80 27.89
C GLU A 807 -20.05 -17.89 26.98
N ASN A 808 -18.95 -17.58 26.31
CA ASN A 808 -18.20 -18.44 25.37
C ASN A 808 -18.96 -18.83 24.09
N HIS A 809 -20.11 -18.25 23.80
CA HIS A 809 -20.84 -18.48 22.55
C HIS A 809 -20.92 -17.19 21.74
N THR A 810 -20.67 -17.29 20.44
CA THR A 810 -20.76 -16.18 19.49
C THR A 810 -21.55 -16.61 18.28
N ILE A 811 -22.56 -15.82 17.91
CA ILE A 811 -23.29 -15.97 16.65
C ILE A 811 -22.92 -14.77 15.79
N GLY A 812 -22.34 -14.99 14.62
CA GLY A 812 -21.95 -13.97 13.66
C GLY A 812 -22.89 -13.95 12.45
N PHE A 813 -23.24 -12.77 11.99
CA PHE A 813 -23.91 -12.52 10.72
C PHE A 813 -23.11 -11.50 9.93
N ASN A 814 -22.78 -11.83 8.66
CA ASN A 814 -22.13 -10.92 7.73
C ASN A 814 -23.02 -10.71 6.52
N TRP A 815 -23.14 -9.45 6.08
CA TRP A 815 -23.83 -9.06 4.88
C TRP A 815 -22.93 -8.18 4.03
N ASP A 816 -22.50 -8.69 2.88
CA ASP A 816 -21.80 -7.94 1.83
C ASP A 816 -22.81 -7.59 0.73
N GLN A 817 -22.94 -6.32 0.38
CA GLN A 817 -23.80 -5.86 -0.71
C GLN A 817 -23.01 -4.97 -1.66
N ILE A 818 -23.11 -5.24 -2.95
CA ILE A 818 -22.50 -4.43 -4.00
C ILE A 818 -23.56 -4.11 -5.04
N ASN A 819 -23.88 -2.84 -5.17
CA ASN A 819 -24.80 -2.32 -6.17
C ASN A 819 -24.02 -1.48 -7.15
N THR A 820 -24.20 -1.74 -8.43
CA THR A 820 -23.64 -0.93 -9.52
C THR A 820 -24.77 -0.48 -10.41
N ASN A 821 -24.78 0.82 -10.76
CA ASN A 821 -25.64 1.39 -11.78
C ASN A 821 -24.74 2.06 -12.81
N ALA A 822 -24.87 1.66 -14.07
CA ALA A 822 -24.16 2.21 -15.21
C ALA A 822 -25.15 2.43 -16.35
N ASN A 823 -25.39 3.70 -16.74
CA ASN A 823 -26.35 4.10 -17.80
C ASN A 823 -27.70 3.36 -17.67
N ASP A 824 -28.35 3.47 -16.48
CA ASP A 824 -29.64 2.86 -16.13
C ASP A 824 -29.69 1.34 -16.00
N GLN A 825 -28.56 0.64 -16.24
CA GLN A 825 -28.44 -0.78 -15.91
C GLN A 825 -28.07 -0.96 -14.45
N LYS A 826 -28.90 -1.68 -13.67
CA LYS A 826 -28.74 -1.85 -12.22
C LYS A 826 -28.43 -3.29 -11.89
N TYR A 827 -27.30 -3.49 -11.21
CA TYR A 827 -26.88 -4.82 -10.74
C TYR A 827 -26.79 -4.82 -9.21
N HIS A 828 -27.38 -5.85 -8.62
CA HIS A 828 -27.42 -6.05 -7.17
C HIS A 828 -26.78 -7.37 -6.81
N ASN A 829 -25.70 -7.31 -6.02
CA ASN A 829 -24.96 -8.48 -5.61
C ASN A 829 -24.90 -8.51 -4.07
N GLY A 830 -25.76 -9.33 -3.46
CA GLY A 830 -25.83 -9.52 -2.01
C GLY A 830 -25.32 -10.88 -1.59
N PHE A 831 -24.55 -10.93 -0.51
CA PHE A 831 -24.01 -12.17 0.08
C PHE A 831 -24.25 -12.16 1.58
N TYR A 832 -24.68 -13.30 2.10
CA TYR A 832 -25.00 -13.48 3.51
C TYR A 832 -24.22 -14.68 4.04
N ASP A 833 -23.54 -14.48 5.17
CA ASP A 833 -22.85 -15.52 5.90
C ASP A 833 -23.37 -15.57 7.33
N VAL A 834 -23.49 -16.76 7.90
CA VAL A 834 -23.77 -16.99 9.31
C VAL A 834 -22.67 -17.85 9.90
N SER A 835 -22.27 -17.54 11.11
CA SER A 835 -21.32 -18.35 11.86
C SER A 835 -21.79 -18.58 13.29
N TYR A 836 -21.46 -19.73 13.83
CA TYR A 836 -21.59 -20.05 15.24
C TYR A 836 -20.24 -20.50 15.77
N GLN A 837 -19.79 -19.90 16.88
CA GLN A 837 -18.55 -20.27 17.54
C GLN A 837 -18.78 -20.57 18.99
N PHE A 838 -18.24 -21.68 19.45
CA PHE A 838 -18.12 -22.06 20.85
C PHE A 838 -16.65 -22.02 21.29
N THR A 839 -16.35 -21.31 22.38
CA THR A 839 -15.01 -21.20 22.95
C THR A 839 -14.88 -22.07 24.20
N TRP A 840 -14.04 -23.09 24.12
CA TRP A 840 -13.67 -23.87 25.28
C TRP A 840 -12.58 -23.14 26.07
N ALA A 841 -13.01 -22.25 26.96
CA ALA A 841 -12.13 -21.28 27.63
C ALA A 841 -10.98 -21.94 28.42
N LYS A 842 -11.21 -23.08 29.11
CA LYS A 842 -10.17 -23.80 29.88
C LYS A 842 -9.04 -24.33 28.99
N LYS A 843 -9.33 -24.73 27.76
CA LYS A 843 -8.35 -25.28 26.80
C LYS A 843 -7.91 -24.25 25.78
N LYS A 844 -8.54 -23.06 25.70
CA LYS A 844 -8.32 -22.01 24.71
C LYS A 844 -8.49 -22.54 23.27
N ILE A 845 -9.54 -23.33 23.06
CA ILE A 845 -9.92 -23.92 21.78
C ILE A 845 -11.24 -23.31 21.36
N ASP A 846 -11.34 -22.84 20.13
CA ASP A 846 -12.59 -22.40 19.52
C ASP A 846 -13.07 -23.46 18.51
N PHE A 847 -14.34 -23.76 18.53
CA PHE A 847 -15.04 -24.58 17.53
C PHE A 847 -15.96 -23.64 16.75
N GLU A 848 -15.75 -23.51 15.46
CA GLU A 848 -16.56 -22.64 14.59
C GLU A 848 -17.25 -23.45 13.49
N LEU A 849 -18.54 -23.21 13.34
CA LEU A 849 -19.32 -23.63 12.18
C LEU A 849 -19.70 -22.38 11.40
N LYS A 850 -19.36 -22.33 10.12
CA LYS A 850 -19.62 -21.17 9.27
C LYS A 850 -20.31 -21.58 7.98
N TRP A 851 -21.44 -20.96 7.70
CA TRP A 851 -22.17 -21.09 6.45
C TRP A 851 -22.01 -19.82 5.63
N MET A 852 -21.30 -19.92 4.50
CA MET A 852 -20.96 -18.82 3.60
C MET A 852 -21.84 -18.83 2.36
N ASN A 853 -22.19 -17.63 1.85
CA ASN A 853 -23.01 -17.48 0.67
C ASN A 853 -24.32 -18.26 0.75
N ILE A 854 -25.10 -18.03 1.82
CA ILE A 854 -26.36 -18.76 2.12
C ILE A 854 -27.35 -18.66 0.95
N ALA A 855 -27.41 -17.49 0.28
CA ALA A 855 -28.25 -17.27 -0.90
C ALA A 855 -27.79 -18.05 -2.15
N ASN A 856 -26.67 -18.77 -2.07
CA ASN A 856 -26.07 -19.57 -3.15
C ASN A 856 -25.93 -18.82 -4.47
N LYS A 857 -25.51 -17.55 -4.39
CA LYS A 857 -25.25 -16.76 -5.60
C LYS A 857 -23.99 -17.27 -6.30
N LYS A 858 -24.15 -17.80 -7.52
CA LYS A 858 -23.08 -18.46 -8.28
C LYS A 858 -22.47 -17.59 -9.37
N VAL A 859 -23.08 -16.46 -9.69
CA VAL A 859 -22.64 -15.57 -10.76
C VAL A 859 -22.65 -14.11 -10.29
N PHE A 860 -21.58 -13.41 -10.60
CA PHE A 860 -21.49 -11.95 -10.50
C PHE A 860 -21.68 -11.34 -11.88
N GLU A 861 -22.55 -10.36 -11.96
CA GLU A 861 -22.84 -9.65 -13.19
C GLU A 861 -22.47 -8.17 -13.02
N THR A 862 -21.81 -7.60 -14.03
CA THR A 862 -21.46 -6.19 -14.07
C THR A 862 -21.54 -5.66 -15.49
N TYR A 863 -21.68 -4.35 -15.59
CA TYR A 863 -21.75 -3.62 -16.84
C TYR A 863 -20.80 -2.44 -16.76
N ASP A 864 -19.85 -2.38 -17.67
CA ASP A 864 -18.85 -1.35 -17.73
C ASP A 864 -18.92 -0.60 -19.05
N ILE A 865 -18.77 0.72 -18.98
CA ILE A 865 -18.68 1.59 -20.15
C ILE A 865 -17.33 2.30 -20.07
N ASN A 866 -16.57 2.20 -21.13
CA ASN A 866 -15.32 2.93 -21.28
C ASN A 866 -15.33 3.79 -22.57
N THR A 867 -14.20 4.35 -22.94
CA THR A 867 -14.08 5.22 -24.12
C THR A 867 -14.22 4.50 -25.46
N THR A 868 -14.07 3.17 -25.47
CA THR A 868 -14.01 2.37 -26.71
C THR A 868 -15.16 1.39 -26.86
N ASN A 869 -15.74 0.94 -25.75
CA ASN A 869 -16.74 -0.12 -25.75
C ASN A 869 -17.67 -0.10 -24.54
N ILE A 870 -18.72 -0.88 -24.66
CA ILE A 870 -19.62 -1.30 -23.61
C ILE A 870 -19.38 -2.79 -23.37
N ARG A 871 -19.14 -3.20 -22.12
CA ARG A 871 -18.91 -4.60 -21.78
C ARG A 871 -19.86 -5.07 -20.68
N TYR A 872 -20.57 -6.15 -20.97
CA TYR A 872 -21.32 -6.92 -20.01
C TYR A 872 -20.50 -8.15 -19.62
N THR A 873 -20.28 -8.35 -18.33
CA THR A 873 -19.44 -9.44 -17.81
C THR A 873 -20.20 -10.30 -16.81
N ARG A 874 -20.11 -11.61 -16.98
CA ARG A 874 -20.59 -12.63 -16.04
C ARG A 874 -19.40 -13.43 -15.53
N ILE A 875 -19.22 -13.49 -14.20
CA ILE A 875 -18.08 -14.15 -13.57
C ILE A 875 -18.59 -15.23 -12.61
N GLN A 876 -18.01 -16.41 -12.67
CA GLN A 876 -18.34 -17.49 -11.76
C GLN A 876 -17.89 -17.17 -10.34
N LEU A 877 -18.76 -17.45 -9.37
CA LEU A 877 -18.54 -17.23 -7.96
C LEU A 877 -18.53 -18.56 -7.20
N ARG A 878 -17.92 -18.53 -6.02
CA ARG A 878 -17.98 -19.65 -5.07
C ARG A 878 -19.43 -19.92 -4.64
N PRO A 879 -19.92 -21.16 -4.74
CA PRO A 879 -21.28 -21.51 -4.32
C PRO A 879 -21.44 -21.42 -2.79
N SER A 880 -22.62 -21.75 -2.29
CA SER A 880 -22.87 -21.94 -0.86
C SER A 880 -21.96 -23.00 -0.25
N GLN A 881 -21.36 -22.69 0.90
CA GLN A 881 -20.34 -23.51 1.54
C GLN A 881 -20.54 -23.55 3.05
N VAL A 882 -20.33 -24.71 3.65
CA VAL A 882 -20.36 -24.90 5.11
C VAL A 882 -19.00 -25.41 5.57
N MET A 883 -18.40 -24.71 6.53
CA MET A 883 -17.07 -25.02 7.06
C MET A 883 -17.12 -25.24 8.57
N PHE A 884 -16.57 -26.33 9.05
CA PHE A 884 -16.28 -26.56 10.45
C PHE A 884 -14.78 -26.37 10.70
N THR A 885 -14.42 -25.55 11.69
CA THR A 885 -13.01 -25.22 12.00
C THR A 885 -12.76 -25.33 13.49
N VAL A 886 -11.66 -25.96 13.85
CA VAL A 886 -11.09 -25.98 15.20
C VAL A 886 -9.91 -25.01 15.23
N LYS A 887 -9.93 -24.03 16.13
CA LYS A 887 -8.91 -22.99 16.27
C LYS A 887 -8.32 -23.06 17.67
N PHE A 888 -6.98 -22.95 17.74
CA PHE A 888 -6.25 -23.03 19.01
C PHE A 888 -5.03 -22.14 19.00
N ASN A 889 -4.49 -21.82 20.19
CA ASN A 889 -3.27 -21.03 20.32
C ASN A 889 -2.11 -21.92 20.77
N PHE A 890 -0.95 -21.76 20.13
CA PHE A 890 0.31 -22.31 20.61
C PHE A 890 0.71 -21.61 21.92
N LYS A 891 1.31 -22.38 22.85
CA LYS A 891 1.81 -21.87 24.14
C LYS A 891 3.31 -22.10 24.26
#